data_4edfad66ab158f04633a8b6f2b0c4864
#
_entry.id   4edfad66ab158f04633a8b6f2b0c4864
#
_cell.length_a   1.000
_cell.length_b   1.000
_cell.length_c   1.000
_cell.angle_alpha   90.00
_cell.angle_beta   90.00
_cell.angle_gamma   90.00
#
_symmetry.space_group_name_H-M   'P 1'
#
loop_
_entity.id
_entity.type
_entity.pdbx_description
1 polymer ?
#
loop_
_entity_poly.entity_id
_entity_poly.type
_entity_poly.pdbx_seq_one_letter_code
_entity_poly.pdbx_strand_id
1 'polypeptide(L)'
;MGAIDTSLQRIYAQLRAGNAGLAIMELDTYLMAWPNQQTREKLETLKSEYDLMADYWIQGATDPERDTQYNKLLQRIYVLMANIAIHRHLSATSFLQQLHNNARQTGRPMNLEETRQEMENFVSEVALLELEPEHTRKQKTLTLYKAHQQQMNQLFGFLLTSNMWTDSTGRVLEEILVSPTIDAVDQQLLVSAVMLSLMNRFDIVKFRTLVGVYRRSTDEHVRQRALVGWVLGIDDDMSQIYPEQRVLVEELLKSKRVCNELTELQIQMIYTMDAEKDTNTINNEIMPDIINNQNFRVTRNGIEEVEDDPLEDALHPDASEQRMEKLEQSFQRMIDMQRKGADIFYGGFSQTKRFPFFYDISNWFVPFFLQHPDIAQFVDKYEDNRFLESLLSKGPFCNSDKYSFLIAFQQVINQLPESVRQAMKRGEAGMGEMAPDESKQQTSAYIRRNYLMDLYRFFRLFPNRQAFINPFDRHASYLPVFCFFCSSQFVNTPLDAYKPEVVRVMNKHRYFSEMNQLLDTFPDSMHDVQYYLWKEDFSAALQLDPDNERALSARARSFFSDGMYEEADEDYERLLLLHPGKISYMLNKAICLVNLEEYEDALKLLYQLNYEHEDDVNIQRVLAWTLTCDGKLEQADKLYQKLISSDSVTSEDYLNMGYCQWLLGNIKEADACFDQYYTLGGDYYEVFRNQEWLYHRGITDTDIRLMQAMVMQHDSARRAEERSNDLPF
;
A
#
# COMPACT_ATOMS: atom_id res chain seq x y z
N MET A 1 3.83 17.16 9.40
CA MET A 1 3.37 18.47 8.90
C MET A 1 3.44 19.44 10.06
N GLY A 2 4.33 20.48 9.98
CA GLY A 2 4.28 21.62 10.91
C GLY A 2 2.90 22.23 10.84
N ALA A 3 2.41 22.82 11.94
CA ALA A 3 1.09 23.40 12.03
C ALA A 3 0.85 24.28 10.78
N ILE A 4 -0.02 23.80 9.90
CA ILE A 4 -0.43 24.55 8.71
C ILE A 4 -1.03 25.85 9.29
N ASP A 5 -0.49 26.98 8.86
CA ASP A 5 -0.99 28.28 9.30
C ASP A 5 -2.51 28.33 9.03
N THR A 6 -3.31 28.32 10.10
CA THR A 6 -4.76 28.26 10.02
C THR A 6 -5.34 29.42 9.19
N SER A 7 -4.59 30.51 9.09
CA SER A 7 -4.95 31.68 8.28
C SER A 7 -4.82 31.35 6.77
N LEU A 8 -3.74 30.68 6.36
CA LEU A 8 -3.58 30.27 4.96
C LEU A 8 -4.61 29.19 4.57
N GLN A 9 -4.99 28.33 5.50
CA GLN A 9 -6.07 27.34 5.25
C GLN A 9 -7.42 28.01 5.02
N ARG A 10 -7.75 29.08 5.77
CA ARG A 10 -9.00 29.85 5.55
C ARG A 10 -8.99 30.50 4.18
N ILE A 11 -7.90 31.14 3.78
CA ILE A 11 -7.78 31.73 2.43
C ILE A 11 -8.00 30.65 1.37
N TYR A 12 -7.35 29.50 1.54
CA TYR A 12 -7.47 28.38 0.62
C TYR A 12 -8.92 27.86 0.51
N ALA A 13 -9.63 27.75 1.65
CA ALA A 13 -11.04 27.35 1.66
C ALA A 13 -11.94 28.34 0.89
N GLN A 14 -11.70 29.66 0.99
CA GLN A 14 -12.44 30.65 0.21
C GLN A 14 -12.14 30.54 -1.29
N LEU A 15 -10.89 30.30 -1.65
CA LEU A 15 -10.51 30.11 -3.05
C LEU A 15 -11.16 28.85 -3.65
N ARG A 16 -11.19 27.74 -2.92
CA ARG A 16 -11.89 26.50 -3.34
C ARG A 16 -13.39 26.72 -3.54
N ALA A 17 -14.00 27.55 -2.70
CA ALA A 17 -15.41 27.92 -2.83
C ALA A 17 -15.68 28.94 -3.95
N GLY A 18 -14.63 29.40 -4.66
CA GLY A 18 -14.76 30.41 -5.71
C GLY A 18 -14.98 31.84 -5.18
N ASN A 19 -14.76 32.10 -3.89
CA ASN A 19 -15.06 33.38 -3.23
C ASN A 19 -13.85 34.33 -3.28
N ALA A 20 -13.61 34.99 -4.41
CA ALA A 20 -12.47 35.89 -4.60
C ALA A 20 -12.45 37.05 -3.58
N GLY A 21 -13.59 37.70 -3.32
CA GLY A 21 -13.70 38.83 -2.38
C GLY A 21 -13.33 38.44 -0.95
N LEU A 22 -13.85 37.29 -0.46
CA LEU A 22 -13.50 36.79 0.88
C LEU A 22 -12.03 36.36 0.96
N ALA A 23 -11.49 35.77 -0.10
CA ALA A 23 -10.07 35.40 -0.16
C ALA A 23 -9.16 36.63 -0.10
N ILE A 24 -9.53 37.74 -0.77
CA ILE A 24 -8.81 39.03 -0.70
C ILE A 24 -8.84 39.59 0.74
N MET A 25 -9.98 39.58 1.41
CA MET A 25 -10.13 40.07 2.79
C MET A 25 -9.29 39.25 3.77
N GLU A 26 -9.28 37.92 3.65
CA GLU A 26 -8.46 37.05 4.50
C GLU A 26 -6.96 37.24 4.21
N LEU A 27 -6.56 37.45 2.94
CA LEU A 27 -5.19 37.78 2.56
C LEU A 27 -4.73 39.12 3.13
N ASP A 28 -5.58 40.15 3.10
CA ASP A 28 -5.27 41.46 3.68
C ASP A 28 -5.09 41.33 5.19
N THR A 29 -5.97 40.60 5.87
CA THR A 29 -5.84 40.27 7.29
C THR A 29 -4.52 39.52 7.59
N TYR A 30 -4.17 38.55 6.74
CA TYR A 30 -2.91 37.83 6.86
C TYR A 30 -1.68 38.76 6.73
N LEU A 31 -1.69 39.68 5.76
CA LEU A 31 -0.61 40.62 5.52
C LEU A 31 -0.50 41.73 6.57
N MET A 32 -1.56 41.96 7.37
CA MET A 32 -1.45 42.80 8.57
C MET A 32 -0.62 42.12 9.66
N ALA A 33 -0.78 40.80 9.85
CA ALA A 33 0.00 40.05 10.82
C ALA A 33 1.43 39.73 10.34
N TRP A 34 1.61 39.56 9.04
CA TRP A 34 2.87 39.19 8.39
C TRP A 34 3.19 40.15 7.23
N PRO A 35 3.69 41.37 7.52
CA PRO A 35 3.89 42.41 6.50
C PRO A 35 4.92 41.99 5.45
N ASN A 36 4.53 42.11 4.16
CA ASN A 36 5.39 41.94 3.00
C ASN A 36 4.97 42.99 1.97
N GLN A 37 5.80 44.01 1.74
CA GLN A 37 5.48 45.14 0.89
C GLN A 37 5.15 44.71 -0.55
N GLN A 38 6.01 43.89 -1.17
CA GLN A 38 5.80 43.43 -2.55
C GLN A 38 4.51 42.64 -2.73
N THR A 39 4.17 41.78 -1.75
CA THR A 39 2.93 41.00 -1.76
C THR A 39 1.72 41.92 -1.57
N ARG A 40 1.82 42.93 -0.72
CA ARG A 40 0.75 43.91 -0.48
C ARG A 40 0.42 44.72 -1.74
N GLU A 41 1.45 45.21 -2.46
CA GLU A 41 1.24 45.93 -3.73
C GLU A 41 0.50 45.09 -4.77
N LYS A 42 0.84 43.80 -4.87
CA LYS A 42 0.12 42.87 -5.74
C LYS A 42 -1.30 42.64 -5.28
N LEU A 43 -1.56 42.54 -3.97
CA LEU A 43 -2.90 42.35 -3.42
C LEU A 43 -3.78 43.58 -3.67
N GLU A 44 -3.24 44.81 -3.50
CA GLU A 44 -3.98 46.06 -3.78
C GLU A 44 -4.40 46.14 -5.24
N THR A 45 -3.55 45.68 -6.16
CA THR A 45 -3.90 45.61 -7.59
C THR A 45 -5.09 44.67 -7.82
N LEU A 46 -5.04 43.44 -7.23
CA LEU A 46 -6.11 42.45 -7.36
C LEU A 46 -7.42 42.93 -6.72
N LYS A 47 -7.33 43.64 -5.58
CA LYS A 47 -8.48 44.25 -4.90
C LYS A 47 -9.11 45.30 -5.77
N SER A 48 -8.33 46.22 -6.36
CA SER A 48 -8.86 47.27 -7.24
C SER A 48 -9.56 46.66 -8.48
N GLU A 49 -9.05 45.58 -9.05
CA GLU A 49 -9.68 44.88 -10.16
C GLU A 49 -11.00 44.22 -9.73
N TYR A 50 -11.05 43.62 -8.54
CA TYR A 50 -12.25 43.04 -7.95
C TYR A 50 -13.32 44.11 -7.69
N ASP A 51 -12.94 45.23 -7.07
CA ASP A 51 -13.83 46.34 -6.75
C ASP A 51 -14.42 46.93 -8.03
N LEU A 52 -13.60 47.14 -9.07
CA LEU A 52 -14.04 47.60 -10.38
C LEU A 52 -15.07 46.65 -11.01
N MET A 53 -14.84 45.36 -10.96
CA MET A 53 -15.74 44.33 -11.48
C MET A 53 -17.08 44.33 -10.71
N ALA A 54 -17.03 44.49 -9.39
CA ALA A 54 -18.20 44.58 -8.52
C ALA A 54 -19.02 45.84 -8.81
N ASP A 55 -18.37 47.00 -9.00
CA ASP A 55 -19.03 48.27 -9.34
C ASP A 55 -19.77 48.23 -10.68
N TYR A 56 -19.16 47.63 -11.71
CA TYR A 56 -19.81 47.41 -13.01
C TYR A 56 -21.03 46.52 -12.88
N TRP A 57 -20.94 45.46 -12.08
CA TRP A 57 -22.07 44.55 -11.83
C TRP A 57 -23.23 45.27 -11.10
N ILE A 58 -22.92 46.05 -10.05
CA ILE A 58 -23.90 46.84 -9.27
C ILE A 58 -24.62 47.85 -10.18
N GLN A 59 -23.91 48.44 -11.16
CA GLN A 59 -24.48 49.35 -12.13
C GLN A 59 -25.35 48.67 -13.20
N GLY A 60 -25.46 47.32 -13.15
CA GLY A 60 -26.27 46.55 -14.09
C GLY A 60 -25.62 46.29 -15.44
N ALA A 61 -24.31 46.49 -15.56
CA ALA A 61 -23.56 46.16 -16.77
C ALA A 61 -23.54 44.64 -17.00
N THR A 62 -23.83 44.21 -18.23
CA THR A 62 -23.73 42.83 -18.68
C THR A 62 -22.47 42.67 -19.49
N ASP A 63 -21.51 41.87 -18.96
CA ASP A 63 -20.29 41.51 -19.66
C ASP A 63 -20.28 40.00 -19.96
N PRO A 64 -20.26 39.59 -21.23
CA PRO A 64 -20.15 38.15 -21.60
C PRO A 64 -18.87 37.47 -21.11
N GLU A 65 -17.79 38.22 -20.91
CA GLU A 65 -16.51 37.75 -20.46
C GLU A 65 -16.36 37.76 -18.93
N ARG A 66 -17.37 38.19 -18.19
CA ARG A 66 -17.31 38.39 -16.74
C ARG A 66 -16.84 37.14 -16.00
N ASP A 67 -17.39 35.99 -16.32
CA ASP A 67 -17.04 34.73 -15.64
C ASP A 67 -15.58 34.31 -15.96
N THR A 68 -15.14 34.56 -17.19
CA THR A 68 -13.74 34.34 -17.59
C THR A 68 -12.78 35.26 -16.84
N GLN A 69 -13.15 36.56 -16.72
CA GLN A 69 -12.35 37.55 -15.98
C GLN A 69 -12.29 37.21 -14.48
N TYR A 70 -13.43 36.83 -13.92
CA TYR A 70 -13.51 36.41 -12.52
C TYR A 70 -12.62 35.20 -12.22
N ASN A 71 -12.65 34.19 -13.09
CA ASN A 71 -11.78 33.03 -12.95
C ASN A 71 -10.29 33.39 -13.07
N LYS A 72 -9.92 34.28 -13.97
CA LYS A 72 -8.54 34.78 -14.07
C LYS A 72 -8.11 35.52 -12.80
N LEU A 73 -9.00 36.32 -12.23
CA LEU A 73 -8.75 37.01 -10.95
C LEU A 73 -8.55 35.98 -9.83
N LEU A 74 -9.42 34.96 -9.73
CA LEU A 74 -9.32 33.90 -8.75
C LEU A 74 -7.99 33.13 -8.86
N GLN A 75 -7.55 32.80 -10.08
CA GLN A 75 -6.26 32.18 -10.36
C GLN A 75 -5.09 33.05 -9.90
N ARG A 76 -5.13 34.35 -10.14
CA ARG A 76 -4.06 35.29 -9.71
C ARG A 76 -4.01 35.44 -8.20
N ILE A 77 -5.16 35.45 -7.51
CA ILE A 77 -5.21 35.44 -6.04
C ILE A 77 -4.62 34.14 -5.52
N TYR A 78 -4.94 33.01 -6.13
CA TYR A 78 -4.37 31.70 -5.79
C TYR A 78 -2.84 31.70 -5.95
N VAL A 79 -2.31 32.19 -7.08
CA VAL A 79 -0.86 32.29 -7.32
C VAL A 79 -0.16 33.12 -6.23
N LEU A 80 -0.79 34.23 -5.81
CA LEU A 80 -0.24 35.08 -4.75
C LEU A 80 -0.20 34.32 -3.41
N MET A 81 -1.30 33.71 -3.02
CA MET A 81 -1.41 32.89 -1.80
C MET A 81 -0.46 31.69 -1.86
N ALA A 82 -0.38 30.97 -2.99
CA ALA A 82 0.48 29.81 -3.17
C ALA A 82 1.97 30.16 -3.00
N ASN A 83 2.42 31.29 -3.54
CA ASN A 83 3.79 31.78 -3.33
C ASN A 83 4.08 32.09 -1.85
N ILE A 84 3.13 32.69 -1.13
CA ILE A 84 3.27 32.89 0.33
C ILE A 84 3.42 31.53 1.03
N ALA A 85 2.55 30.56 0.69
CA ALA A 85 2.57 29.24 1.28
C ALA A 85 3.88 28.47 0.97
N ILE A 86 4.41 28.58 -0.26
CA ILE A 86 5.71 28.02 -0.64
C ILE A 86 6.82 28.63 0.24
N HIS A 87 6.91 29.95 0.34
CA HIS A 87 7.92 30.60 1.18
C HIS A 87 7.83 30.18 2.66
N ARG A 88 6.61 30.04 3.19
CA ARG A 88 6.40 29.54 4.56
C ARG A 88 6.88 28.10 4.71
N HIS A 89 6.54 27.24 3.77
CA HIS A 89 6.96 25.84 3.76
C HIS A 89 8.49 25.71 3.70
N LEU A 90 9.14 26.48 2.82
CA LEU A 90 10.60 26.50 2.71
C LEU A 90 11.28 27.00 4.01
N SER A 91 10.68 27.95 4.71
CA SER A 91 11.20 28.47 5.96
C SER A 91 10.90 27.59 7.18
N ALA A 92 9.97 26.64 7.07
CA ALA A 92 9.54 25.78 8.16
C ALA A 92 10.57 24.70 8.53
N THR A 93 11.47 24.33 7.59
CA THR A 93 12.49 23.31 7.81
C THR A 93 13.87 23.82 7.39
N SER A 94 14.87 23.60 8.22
CA SER A 94 16.27 23.97 7.91
C SER A 94 16.77 23.30 6.62
N PHE A 95 16.33 22.06 6.37
CA PHE A 95 16.66 21.30 5.16
C PHE A 95 16.19 22.03 3.88
N LEU A 96 14.89 22.35 3.79
CA LEU A 96 14.36 23.04 2.59
C LEU A 96 14.93 24.44 2.43
N GLN A 97 15.14 25.16 3.54
CA GLN A 97 15.77 26.49 3.51
C GLN A 97 17.21 26.41 2.98
N GLN A 98 17.98 25.43 3.44
CA GLN A 98 19.35 25.21 2.95
C GLN A 98 19.36 24.82 1.48
N LEU A 99 18.48 23.90 1.06
CA LEU A 99 18.34 23.50 -0.33
C LEU A 99 18.01 24.69 -1.23
N HIS A 100 17.04 25.52 -0.82
CA HIS A 100 16.66 26.74 -1.53
C HIS A 100 17.82 27.72 -1.67
N ASN A 101 18.58 27.94 -0.60
CA ASN A 101 19.73 28.86 -0.59
C ASN A 101 20.87 28.32 -1.46
N ASN A 102 21.20 27.02 -1.35
CA ASN A 102 22.27 26.41 -2.14
C ASN A 102 21.98 26.47 -3.64
N ALA A 103 20.72 26.25 -4.03
CA ALA A 103 20.31 26.32 -5.43
C ALA A 103 20.40 27.74 -6.04
N ARG A 104 20.54 28.78 -5.21
CA ARG A 104 20.59 30.20 -5.62
C ARG A 104 21.89 30.93 -5.23
N GLN A 105 22.89 30.20 -4.73
CA GLN A 105 24.16 30.78 -4.23
C GLN A 105 25.02 31.45 -5.30
N THR A 106 24.79 31.20 -6.57
CA THR A 106 25.61 31.76 -7.66
C THR A 106 25.47 33.29 -7.85
N GLY A 107 24.54 33.93 -7.10
CA GLY A 107 24.29 35.37 -7.19
C GLY A 107 23.72 35.86 -8.51
N ARG A 108 23.53 34.96 -9.49
CA ARG A 108 22.86 35.22 -10.76
C ARG A 108 21.50 34.54 -10.79
N PRO A 109 20.45 35.17 -11.31
CA PRO A 109 19.19 34.49 -11.56
C PRO A 109 19.46 33.34 -12.53
N MET A 110 18.89 32.14 -12.23
CA MET A 110 19.02 31.00 -13.13
C MET A 110 18.37 31.31 -14.47
N ASN A 111 19.16 31.20 -15.54
CA ASN A 111 18.71 31.37 -16.91
C ASN A 111 18.52 29.99 -17.54
N LEU A 112 17.25 29.60 -17.76
CA LEU A 112 16.92 28.27 -18.30
C LEU A 112 17.47 28.03 -19.71
N GLU A 113 17.62 29.07 -20.54
CA GLU A 113 18.21 28.93 -21.88
C GLU A 113 19.72 28.67 -21.79
N GLU A 114 20.44 29.37 -20.91
CA GLU A 114 21.85 29.06 -20.62
C GLU A 114 22.01 27.65 -20.09
N THR A 115 21.14 27.25 -19.15
CA THR A 115 21.12 25.90 -18.58
C THR A 115 20.88 24.83 -19.65
N ARG A 116 19.97 25.07 -20.58
CA ARG A 116 19.75 24.21 -21.75
C ARG A 116 21.03 24.03 -22.57
N GLN A 117 21.69 25.13 -22.91
CA GLN A 117 22.92 25.09 -23.68
C GLN A 117 24.04 24.33 -22.93
N GLU A 118 24.15 24.51 -21.62
CA GLU A 118 25.13 23.80 -20.80
C GLU A 118 24.87 22.29 -20.81
N MET A 119 23.62 21.85 -20.71
CA MET A 119 23.25 20.43 -20.79
C MET A 119 23.55 19.83 -22.16
N GLU A 120 23.27 20.55 -23.23
CA GLU A 120 23.61 20.15 -24.62
C GLU A 120 25.14 20.09 -24.84
N ASN A 121 25.90 21.05 -24.28
CA ASN A 121 27.35 21.04 -24.29
C ASN A 121 27.92 19.84 -23.56
N PHE A 122 27.36 19.48 -22.42
CA PHE A 122 27.79 18.30 -21.66
C PHE A 122 27.74 17.03 -22.52
N VAL A 123 26.64 16.78 -23.24
CA VAL A 123 26.50 15.62 -24.13
C VAL A 123 27.59 15.65 -25.22
N SER A 124 27.87 16.81 -25.76
CA SER A 124 28.92 17.00 -26.77
C SER A 124 30.31 16.75 -26.19
N GLU A 125 30.60 17.25 -24.98
CA GLU A 125 31.87 17.03 -24.29
C GLU A 125 32.09 15.56 -23.93
N VAL A 126 31.05 14.84 -23.49
CA VAL A 126 31.11 13.40 -23.24
C VAL A 126 31.49 12.64 -24.50
N ALA A 127 30.90 12.98 -25.66
CA ALA A 127 31.26 12.37 -26.94
C ALA A 127 32.72 12.63 -27.32
N LEU A 128 33.25 13.83 -27.04
CA LEU A 128 34.64 14.16 -27.30
C LEU A 128 35.66 13.40 -26.41
N LEU A 129 35.24 12.95 -25.22
CA LEU A 129 36.10 12.13 -24.34
C LEU A 129 36.53 10.80 -24.97
N GLU A 130 35.75 10.27 -25.92
CA GLU A 130 36.11 9.04 -26.64
C GLU A 130 37.37 9.22 -27.51
N LEU A 131 37.66 10.45 -27.92
CA LEU A 131 38.83 10.80 -28.71
C LEU A 131 40.10 11.03 -27.87
N GLU A 132 39.96 11.09 -26.53
CA GLU A 132 41.07 11.33 -25.63
C GLU A 132 41.93 10.06 -25.40
N PRO A 133 43.25 10.22 -25.19
CA PRO A 133 44.08 9.09 -24.80
C PRO A 133 43.62 8.45 -23.51
N GLU A 134 43.67 7.12 -23.40
CA GLU A 134 43.14 6.34 -22.30
C GLU A 134 43.65 6.81 -20.91
N HIS A 135 44.94 7.18 -20.81
CA HIS A 135 45.56 7.62 -19.57
C HIS A 135 45.00 8.96 -19.02
N THR A 136 44.46 9.82 -19.91
CA THR A 136 43.85 11.12 -19.53
C THR A 136 42.36 11.05 -19.49
N ARG A 137 41.75 10.12 -20.24
CA ARG A 137 40.29 9.97 -20.35
C ARG A 137 39.60 9.80 -19.01
N LYS A 138 40.05 8.85 -18.19
CA LYS A 138 39.43 8.56 -16.86
C LYS A 138 39.39 9.80 -15.97
N GLN A 139 40.49 10.54 -15.88
CA GLN A 139 40.56 11.76 -15.06
C GLN A 139 39.65 12.87 -15.61
N LYS A 140 39.64 13.07 -16.92
CA LYS A 140 38.77 14.07 -17.55
C LYS A 140 37.29 13.71 -17.40
N THR A 141 36.95 12.43 -17.60
CA THR A 141 35.57 11.91 -17.39
C THR A 141 35.11 12.21 -15.98
N LEU A 142 35.90 11.85 -14.96
CA LEU A 142 35.52 12.10 -13.57
C LEU A 142 35.33 13.60 -13.28
N THR A 143 36.20 14.45 -13.83
CA THR A 143 36.11 15.91 -13.62
C THR A 143 34.87 16.49 -14.29
N LEU A 144 34.56 16.07 -15.51
CA LEU A 144 33.40 16.52 -16.27
C LEU A 144 32.09 16.09 -15.58
N TYR A 145 31.97 14.80 -15.24
CA TYR A 145 30.76 14.29 -14.56
C TYR A 145 30.58 14.89 -13.19
N LYS A 146 31.66 15.19 -12.45
CA LYS A 146 31.58 15.86 -11.15
C LYS A 146 31.02 17.29 -11.27
N ALA A 147 31.50 18.06 -12.24
CA ALA A 147 31.00 19.41 -12.49
C ALA A 147 29.52 19.37 -12.93
N HIS A 148 29.18 18.46 -13.84
CA HIS A 148 27.82 18.28 -14.32
C HIS A 148 26.86 17.85 -13.18
N GLN A 149 27.25 16.88 -12.34
CA GLN A 149 26.42 16.45 -11.21
C GLN A 149 26.15 17.60 -10.22
N GLN A 150 27.14 18.47 -9.96
CA GLN A 150 26.93 19.64 -9.11
C GLN A 150 25.90 20.61 -9.72
N GLN A 151 25.97 20.82 -11.03
CA GLN A 151 25.00 21.65 -11.75
C GLN A 151 23.60 21.03 -11.71
N MET A 152 23.48 19.72 -11.94
CA MET A 152 22.20 19.01 -11.89
C MET A 152 21.59 19.03 -10.48
N ASN A 153 22.39 18.91 -9.44
CA ASN A 153 21.93 19.04 -8.05
C ASN A 153 21.39 20.44 -7.75
N GLN A 154 22.05 21.48 -8.28
CA GLN A 154 21.58 22.87 -8.14
C GLN A 154 20.26 23.06 -8.90
N LEU A 155 20.16 22.58 -10.11
CA LEU A 155 18.95 22.70 -10.94
C LEU A 155 17.78 21.91 -10.33
N PHE A 156 18.03 20.71 -9.82
CA PHE A 156 17.06 19.92 -9.06
C PHE A 156 16.52 20.70 -7.86
N GLY A 157 17.41 21.26 -7.04
CA GLY A 157 17.04 22.07 -5.88
C GLY A 157 16.28 23.35 -6.27
N PHE A 158 16.67 23.98 -7.39
CA PHE A 158 15.99 25.16 -7.92
C PHE A 158 14.54 24.85 -8.34
N LEU A 159 14.33 23.79 -9.10
CA LEU A 159 12.99 23.37 -9.57
C LEU A 159 12.11 22.93 -8.40
N LEU A 160 12.66 22.12 -7.49
CA LEU A 160 11.95 21.64 -6.32
C LEU A 160 11.47 22.77 -5.41
N THR A 161 12.29 23.80 -5.22
CA THR A 161 11.99 24.94 -4.35
C THR A 161 11.51 26.20 -5.13
N SER A 162 11.03 25.99 -6.37
CA SER A 162 10.55 27.08 -7.23
C SER A 162 9.19 27.61 -6.76
N ASN A 163 8.97 28.88 -7.00
CA ASN A 163 7.65 29.51 -6.90
C ASN A 163 6.71 28.98 -8.00
N MET A 164 5.48 29.50 -8.02
CA MET A 164 4.52 29.27 -9.11
C MET A 164 5.14 29.70 -10.44
N TRP A 165 4.99 28.85 -11.45
CA TRP A 165 5.60 29.10 -12.77
C TRP A 165 4.76 30.02 -13.64
N THR A 166 5.45 30.69 -14.57
CA THR A 166 4.82 31.37 -15.70
C THR A 166 4.69 30.43 -16.89
N ASP A 167 3.81 30.74 -17.84
CA ASP A 167 3.67 29.97 -19.08
C ASP A 167 4.97 29.91 -19.89
N SER A 168 5.78 30.97 -19.84
CA SER A 168 7.10 30.99 -20.50
C SER A 168 8.06 29.99 -19.85
N THR A 169 8.10 29.97 -18.51
CA THR A 169 8.92 28.99 -17.76
C THR A 169 8.52 27.56 -18.10
N GLY A 170 7.21 27.27 -18.11
CA GLY A 170 6.70 25.94 -18.42
C GLY A 170 7.09 25.49 -19.83
N ARG A 171 6.99 26.38 -20.84
CA ARG A 171 7.36 26.05 -22.22
C ARG A 171 8.84 25.72 -22.35
N VAL A 172 9.73 26.55 -21.81
CA VAL A 172 11.18 26.32 -21.87
C VAL A 172 11.55 25.00 -21.19
N LEU A 173 10.98 24.72 -20.00
CA LEU A 173 11.23 23.47 -19.29
C LEU A 173 10.67 22.26 -20.03
N GLU A 174 9.48 22.35 -20.62
CA GLU A 174 8.94 21.27 -21.45
C GLU A 174 9.87 20.96 -22.63
N GLU A 175 10.41 21.99 -23.31
CA GLU A 175 11.37 21.83 -24.41
C GLU A 175 12.66 21.15 -23.94
N ILE A 176 13.21 21.52 -22.78
CA ILE A 176 14.37 20.85 -22.18
C ILE A 176 14.07 19.36 -21.91
N LEU A 177 12.93 19.08 -21.29
CA LEU A 177 12.56 17.74 -20.84
C LEU A 177 12.16 16.78 -21.97
N VAL A 178 11.93 17.27 -23.19
CA VAL A 178 11.65 16.44 -24.37
C VAL A 178 12.74 16.53 -25.46
N SER A 179 13.82 17.29 -25.22
CA SER A 179 14.89 17.49 -26.19
C SER A 179 15.67 16.21 -26.45
N PRO A 180 15.88 15.79 -27.68
CA PRO A 180 16.71 14.63 -28.00
C PRO A 180 18.23 14.93 -27.88
N THR A 181 18.62 16.18 -27.66
CA THR A 181 20.02 16.61 -27.50
C THR A 181 20.49 16.69 -26.07
N ILE A 182 19.58 16.42 -25.13
CA ILE A 182 19.85 16.40 -23.66
C ILE A 182 19.81 14.95 -23.17
N ASP A 183 20.70 14.61 -22.25
CA ASP A 183 20.78 13.25 -21.69
C ASP A 183 19.46 12.88 -20.99
N ALA A 184 18.96 11.70 -21.30
CA ALA A 184 17.73 11.17 -20.69
C ALA A 184 17.87 10.97 -19.15
N VAL A 185 19.07 10.76 -18.63
CA VAL A 185 19.34 10.69 -17.18
C VAL A 185 19.00 12.02 -16.52
N ASP A 186 19.42 13.12 -17.10
CA ASP A 186 19.15 14.47 -16.62
C ASP A 186 17.64 14.80 -16.68
N GLN A 187 17.03 14.48 -17.83
CA GLN A 187 15.59 14.69 -18.02
C GLN A 187 14.77 13.94 -16.97
N GLN A 188 15.11 12.68 -16.70
CA GLN A 188 14.45 11.86 -15.67
C GLN A 188 14.59 12.47 -14.28
N LEU A 189 15.77 12.97 -13.93
CA LEU A 189 16.03 13.63 -12.66
C LEU A 189 15.17 14.89 -12.50
N LEU A 190 15.13 15.74 -13.53
CA LEU A 190 14.39 17.00 -13.51
C LEU A 190 12.87 16.79 -13.48
N VAL A 191 12.34 15.79 -14.20
CA VAL A 191 10.92 15.40 -14.10
C VAL A 191 10.55 15.06 -12.66
N SER A 192 11.42 14.38 -11.92
CA SER A 192 11.18 14.05 -10.50
C SER A 192 11.17 15.32 -9.61
N ALA A 193 12.04 16.30 -9.90
CA ALA A 193 12.03 17.58 -9.19
C ALA A 193 10.72 18.37 -9.41
N VAL A 194 10.25 18.41 -10.67
CA VAL A 194 8.99 19.07 -11.04
C VAL A 194 7.80 18.37 -10.36
N MET A 195 7.77 17.04 -10.38
CA MET A 195 6.74 16.24 -9.68
C MET A 195 6.69 16.58 -8.19
N LEU A 196 7.81 16.53 -7.47
CA LEU A 196 7.86 16.82 -6.04
C LEU A 196 7.41 18.27 -5.74
N SER A 197 7.80 19.22 -6.59
CA SER A 197 7.38 20.61 -6.47
C SER A 197 5.87 20.77 -6.67
N LEU A 198 5.29 20.07 -7.66
CA LEU A 198 3.85 20.06 -7.94
C LEU A 198 3.05 19.42 -6.80
N MET A 199 3.53 18.30 -6.26
CA MET A 199 2.89 17.63 -5.12
C MET A 199 2.88 18.50 -3.86
N ASN A 200 3.92 19.30 -3.62
CA ASN A 200 3.96 20.20 -2.46
C ASN A 200 2.95 21.35 -2.58
N ARG A 201 2.76 21.87 -3.78
CA ARG A 201 1.78 22.92 -4.08
C ARG A 201 1.35 22.83 -5.53
N PHE A 202 0.04 22.64 -5.74
CA PHE A 202 -0.52 22.56 -7.07
C PHE A 202 -0.17 23.81 -7.90
N ASP A 203 0.29 23.56 -9.12
CA ASP A 203 0.65 24.58 -10.13
C ASP A 203 0.24 24.05 -11.49
N ILE A 204 -0.75 24.68 -12.11
CA ILE A 204 -1.29 24.23 -13.40
C ILE A 204 -0.26 24.26 -14.53
N VAL A 205 0.74 25.14 -14.45
CA VAL A 205 1.81 25.21 -15.45
C VAL A 205 2.75 24.01 -15.30
N LYS A 206 3.14 23.64 -14.06
CA LYS A 206 3.93 22.42 -13.79
C LYS A 206 3.16 21.16 -14.19
N PHE A 207 1.86 21.10 -13.85
CA PHE A 207 0.98 20.00 -14.25
C PHE A 207 0.93 19.84 -15.76
N ARG A 208 0.66 20.93 -16.48
CA ARG A 208 0.63 20.95 -17.95
C ARG A 208 1.97 20.58 -18.58
N THR A 209 3.09 21.02 -17.98
CA THR A 209 4.43 20.64 -18.41
C THR A 209 4.64 19.13 -18.31
N LEU A 210 4.28 18.51 -17.17
CA LEU A 210 4.40 17.05 -17.02
C LEU A 210 3.50 16.28 -17.99
N VAL A 211 2.28 16.75 -18.23
CA VAL A 211 1.37 16.19 -19.25
C VAL A 211 1.99 16.32 -20.64
N GLY A 212 2.60 17.47 -20.96
CA GLY A 212 3.29 17.71 -22.22
C GLY A 212 4.48 16.77 -22.43
N VAL A 213 5.31 16.60 -21.40
CA VAL A 213 6.44 15.66 -21.41
C VAL A 213 5.96 14.23 -21.61
N TYR A 214 4.91 13.80 -20.90
CA TYR A 214 4.31 12.47 -21.08
C TYR A 214 3.85 12.22 -22.52
N ARG A 215 3.27 13.23 -23.17
CA ARG A 215 2.76 13.14 -24.56
C ARG A 215 3.86 13.17 -25.63
N ARG A 216 4.93 13.93 -25.39
CA ARG A 216 5.93 14.30 -26.41
C ARG A 216 7.27 13.61 -26.28
N SER A 217 7.65 13.14 -25.08
CA SER A 217 8.94 12.48 -24.88
C SER A 217 9.03 11.19 -25.69
N THR A 218 10.16 11.00 -26.37
CA THR A 218 10.51 9.78 -27.11
C THR A 218 11.23 8.76 -26.24
N ASP A 219 11.81 9.21 -25.12
CA ASP A 219 12.41 8.31 -24.12
C ASP A 219 11.34 7.75 -23.20
N GLU A 220 11.28 6.43 -23.10
CA GLU A 220 10.24 5.76 -22.32
C GLU A 220 10.40 5.94 -20.79
N HIS A 221 11.63 6.05 -20.28
CA HIS A 221 11.88 6.30 -18.87
C HIS A 221 11.42 7.71 -18.45
N VAL A 222 11.74 8.71 -19.26
CA VAL A 222 11.26 10.10 -19.07
C VAL A 222 9.74 10.13 -19.13
N ARG A 223 9.14 9.47 -20.13
CA ARG A 223 7.70 9.42 -20.34
C ARG A 223 6.98 8.80 -19.15
N GLN A 224 7.48 7.67 -18.62
CA GLN A 224 6.85 6.99 -17.49
C GLN A 224 7.01 7.77 -16.18
N ARG A 225 8.13 8.46 -15.96
CA ARG A 225 8.27 9.37 -14.81
C ARG A 225 7.31 10.55 -14.91
N ALA A 226 7.11 11.10 -16.11
CA ALA A 226 6.14 12.16 -16.33
C ALA A 226 4.69 11.68 -16.11
N LEU A 227 4.36 10.44 -16.52
CA LEU A 227 3.06 9.80 -16.20
C LEU A 227 2.81 9.78 -14.69
N VAL A 228 3.74 9.21 -13.93
CA VAL A 228 3.64 9.18 -12.45
C VAL A 228 3.54 10.61 -11.90
N GLY A 229 4.33 11.52 -12.44
CA GLY A 229 4.42 12.91 -11.98
C GLY A 229 3.10 13.68 -12.11
N TRP A 230 2.43 13.64 -13.26
CA TRP A 230 1.17 14.35 -13.42
C TRP A 230 0.02 13.67 -12.66
N VAL A 231 0.03 12.32 -12.55
CA VAL A 231 -0.99 11.59 -11.78
C VAL A 231 -0.91 11.94 -10.30
N LEU A 232 0.29 11.92 -9.70
CA LEU A 232 0.49 12.28 -8.30
C LEU A 232 0.31 13.79 -8.04
N GLY A 233 0.34 14.60 -9.08
CA GLY A 233 0.12 16.04 -9.03
C GLY A 233 -1.35 16.47 -9.20
N ILE A 234 -2.29 15.53 -9.39
CA ILE A 234 -3.73 15.85 -9.46
C ILE A 234 -4.19 16.43 -8.12
N ASP A 235 -4.99 17.50 -8.19
CA ASP A 235 -5.61 18.13 -7.03
C ASP A 235 -7.08 18.42 -7.33
N ASP A 236 -7.98 17.67 -6.71
CA ASP A 236 -9.44 17.82 -6.88
C ASP A 236 -9.95 19.15 -6.34
N ASP A 237 -9.30 19.69 -5.33
CA ASP A 237 -9.65 20.95 -4.70
C ASP A 237 -9.44 22.16 -5.64
N MET A 238 -8.65 21.96 -6.70
CA MET A 238 -8.35 23.00 -7.68
C MET A 238 -9.36 23.11 -8.82
N SER A 239 -10.37 22.25 -8.87
CA SER A 239 -11.34 22.18 -9.98
C SER A 239 -12.09 23.51 -10.25
N GLN A 240 -12.36 24.28 -9.21
CA GLN A 240 -13.01 25.59 -9.35
C GLN A 240 -12.05 26.67 -9.87
N ILE A 241 -10.79 26.58 -9.52
CA ILE A 241 -9.76 27.58 -9.91
C ILE A 241 -9.18 27.24 -11.27
N TYR A 242 -8.93 25.96 -11.52
CA TYR A 242 -8.29 25.44 -12.73
C TYR A 242 -9.12 24.32 -13.38
N PRO A 243 -10.29 24.63 -13.99
CA PRO A 243 -11.10 23.62 -14.70
C PRO A 243 -10.36 22.99 -15.89
N GLU A 244 -9.33 23.63 -16.39
CA GLU A 244 -8.45 23.11 -17.44
C GLU A 244 -7.73 21.84 -17.06
N GLN A 245 -7.50 21.55 -15.75
CA GLN A 245 -6.96 20.27 -15.30
C GLN A 245 -7.85 19.11 -15.79
N ARG A 246 -9.15 19.23 -15.59
CA ARG A 246 -10.14 18.23 -16.02
C ARG A 246 -10.11 18.04 -17.54
N VAL A 247 -10.08 19.13 -18.30
CA VAL A 247 -10.05 19.09 -19.77
C VAL A 247 -8.81 18.34 -20.27
N LEU A 248 -7.64 18.62 -19.69
CA LEU A 248 -6.39 17.94 -20.02
C LEU A 248 -6.46 16.43 -19.73
N VAL A 249 -6.99 16.05 -18.59
CA VAL A 249 -7.17 14.65 -18.20
C VAL A 249 -8.14 13.94 -19.14
N GLU A 250 -9.30 14.51 -19.43
CA GLU A 250 -10.29 13.95 -20.36
C GLU A 250 -9.73 13.75 -21.78
N GLU A 251 -8.88 14.69 -22.22
CA GLU A 251 -8.21 14.55 -23.52
C GLU A 251 -7.25 13.35 -23.55
N LEU A 252 -6.51 13.13 -22.47
CA LEU A 252 -5.62 11.97 -22.33
C LEU A 252 -6.41 10.65 -22.33
N LEU A 253 -7.54 10.62 -21.63
CA LEU A 253 -8.37 9.42 -21.45
C LEU A 253 -9.11 8.96 -22.73
N LYS A 254 -9.10 9.76 -23.79
CA LYS A 254 -9.56 9.30 -25.12
C LYS A 254 -8.69 8.16 -25.68
N SER A 255 -7.47 8.00 -25.18
CA SER A 255 -6.55 6.95 -25.58
C SER A 255 -6.68 5.72 -24.69
N LYS A 256 -7.02 4.55 -25.27
CA LYS A 256 -7.02 3.26 -24.58
C LYS A 256 -5.65 2.93 -23.96
N ARG A 257 -4.55 3.32 -24.62
CA ARG A 257 -3.20 3.13 -24.08
C ARG A 257 -3.04 3.85 -22.75
N VAL A 258 -3.50 5.08 -22.65
CA VAL A 258 -3.44 5.87 -21.41
C VAL A 258 -4.28 5.23 -20.32
N CYS A 259 -5.50 4.80 -20.63
CA CYS A 259 -6.34 4.10 -19.64
C CYS A 259 -5.67 2.83 -19.12
N ASN A 260 -5.06 2.02 -19.97
CA ASN A 260 -4.31 0.82 -19.55
C ASN A 260 -3.10 1.19 -18.68
N GLU A 261 -2.28 2.18 -19.09
CA GLU A 261 -1.12 2.61 -18.31
C GLU A 261 -1.50 3.16 -16.93
N LEU A 262 -2.64 3.88 -16.82
CA LEU A 262 -3.17 4.34 -15.54
C LEU A 262 -3.67 3.19 -14.66
N THR A 263 -4.35 2.21 -15.25
CA THR A 263 -4.81 1.02 -14.52
C THR A 263 -3.63 0.22 -13.98
N GLU A 264 -2.62 -0.01 -14.81
CA GLU A 264 -1.38 -0.66 -14.38
C GLU A 264 -0.66 0.14 -13.30
N LEU A 265 -0.59 1.49 -13.43
CA LEU A 265 0.00 2.36 -12.41
C LEU A 265 -0.74 2.22 -11.07
N GLN A 266 -2.08 2.28 -11.09
CA GLN A 266 -2.87 2.12 -9.87
C GLN A 266 -2.64 0.78 -9.19
N ILE A 267 -2.60 -0.30 -9.97
CA ILE A 267 -2.32 -1.65 -9.47
C ILE A 267 -0.89 -1.73 -8.91
N GLN A 268 0.09 -1.17 -9.61
CA GLN A 268 1.48 -1.13 -9.14
C GLN A 268 1.64 -0.35 -7.84
N MET A 269 0.90 0.74 -7.65
CA MET A 269 0.89 1.49 -6.39
C MET A 269 0.34 0.64 -5.24
N ILE A 270 -0.71 -0.16 -5.46
CA ILE A 270 -1.24 -1.10 -4.46
C ILE A 270 -0.17 -2.13 -4.06
N TYR A 271 0.51 -2.75 -5.03
CA TYR A 271 1.60 -3.70 -4.73
C TYR A 271 2.77 -3.03 -4.00
N THR A 272 3.12 -1.80 -4.38
CA THR A 272 4.19 -1.04 -3.71
C THR A 272 3.86 -0.76 -2.24
N MET A 273 2.59 -0.53 -1.90
CA MET A 273 2.14 -0.33 -0.53
C MET A 273 2.34 -1.57 0.37
N ASP A 274 2.35 -2.76 -0.20
CA ASP A 274 2.54 -4.01 0.55
C ASP A 274 4.01 -4.34 0.85
N ALA A 275 4.98 -3.54 0.38
CA ALA A 275 6.41 -3.85 0.49
C ALA A 275 6.89 -4.11 1.94
N GLU A 276 6.38 -3.41 2.94
CA GLU A 276 6.71 -3.66 4.35
C GLU A 276 6.10 -4.98 4.85
N LYS A 277 4.88 -5.31 4.44
CA LYS A 277 4.21 -6.56 4.75
C LYS A 277 4.93 -7.74 4.09
N ASP A 278 5.31 -7.60 2.82
CA ASP A 278 6.10 -8.60 2.10
C ASP A 278 7.44 -8.84 2.80
N THR A 279 8.12 -7.77 3.24
CA THR A 279 9.35 -7.85 4.02
C THR A 279 9.17 -8.62 5.32
N ASN A 280 8.09 -8.37 6.06
CA ASN A 280 7.79 -9.10 7.30
C ASN A 280 7.55 -10.59 7.03
N THR A 281 6.83 -10.93 5.97
CA THR A 281 6.61 -12.32 5.53
C THR A 281 7.95 -12.99 5.19
N ILE A 282 8.81 -12.30 4.43
CA ILE A 282 10.13 -12.81 4.07
C ILE A 282 10.99 -13.05 5.32
N ASN A 283 11.09 -12.08 6.22
CA ASN A 283 11.93 -12.15 7.39
C ASN A 283 11.47 -13.20 8.42
N ASN A 284 10.15 -13.37 8.58
CA ASN A 284 9.59 -14.22 9.62
C ASN A 284 9.30 -15.66 9.14
N GLU A 285 9.01 -15.85 7.85
CA GLU A 285 8.54 -17.13 7.33
C GLU A 285 9.52 -17.78 6.33
N ILE A 286 10.35 -16.99 5.60
CA ILE A 286 11.20 -17.50 4.53
C ILE A 286 12.68 -17.47 4.93
N MET A 287 13.16 -16.33 5.46
CA MET A 287 14.57 -16.17 5.80
C MET A 287 15.08 -17.15 6.87
N PRO A 288 14.31 -17.53 7.91
CA PRO A 288 14.76 -18.52 8.88
C PRO A 288 15.11 -19.87 8.25
N ASP A 289 14.32 -20.32 7.27
CA ASP A 289 14.58 -21.57 6.57
C ASP A 289 15.85 -21.49 5.71
N ILE A 290 16.08 -20.33 5.06
CA ILE A 290 17.28 -20.08 4.25
C ILE A 290 18.52 -20.02 5.13
N ILE A 291 18.48 -19.29 6.25
CA ILE A 291 19.63 -19.11 7.15
C ILE A 291 19.99 -20.42 7.86
N ASN A 292 18.99 -21.15 8.33
CA ASN A 292 19.22 -22.40 9.07
C ASN A 292 19.69 -23.55 8.17
N ASN A 293 19.50 -23.44 6.86
CA ASN A 293 19.86 -24.48 5.88
C ASN A 293 21.14 -24.15 5.07
N GLN A 294 21.79 -23.01 5.34
CA GLN A 294 23.06 -22.68 4.68
C GLN A 294 24.27 -23.20 5.48
N ASN A 295 25.21 -23.83 4.80
CA ASN A 295 26.51 -24.25 5.35
C ASN A 295 27.42 -23.04 5.64
N PHE A 296 26.88 -21.85 5.82
CA PHE A 296 27.63 -20.64 6.11
C PHE A 296 27.21 -20.06 7.44
N ARG A 297 28.18 -19.83 8.32
CA ARG A 297 27.97 -19.18 9.62
C ARG A 297 28.48 -17.73 9.55
N VAL A 298 27.62 -16.78 9.85
CA VAL A 298 28.03 -15.37 9.99
C VAL A 298 28.68 -15.20 11.36
N THR A 299 29.99 -15.01 11.39
CA THR A 299 30.77 -14.73 12.60
C THR A 299 31.13 -13.23 12.67
N ARG A 300 31.63 -12.75 13.83
CA ARG A 300 32.14 -11.38 13.96
C ARG A 300 33.28 -11.04 13.00
N ASN A 301 33.98 -12.07 12.46
CA ASN A 301 35.16 -11.94 11.59
C ASN A 301 34.85 -12.16 10.11
N GLY A 302 33.58 -12.44 9.74
CA GLY A 302 33.16 -12.69 8.36
C GLY A 302 32.23 -13.90 8.24
N ILE A 303 32.00 -14.34 7.00
CA ILE A 303 31.23 -15.54 6.66
C ILE A 303 32.20 -16.71 6.62
N GLU A 304 32.00 -17.68 7.50
CA GLU A 304 32.78 -18.92 7.54
C GLU A 304 31.93 -20.06 6.96
N GLU A 305 32.52 -20.86 6.09
CA GLU A 305 31.93 -22.09 5.59
C GLU A 305 31.97 -23.13 6.71
N VAL A 306 30.80 -23.65 7.08
CA VAL A 306 30.72 -24.77 8.03
C VAL A 306 30.88 -26.03 7.23
N GLU A 307 32.02 -26.73 7.42
CA GLU A 307 32.22 -28.08 6.83
C GLU A 307 31.08 -29.00 7.35
N ASP A 308 30.41 -29.67 6.43
CA ASP A 308 29.41 -30.69 6.77
C ASP A 308 30.09 -31.74 7.63
N ASP A 309 29.47 -32.08 8.78
CA ASP A 309 29.98 -33.18 9.60
C ASP A 309 29.66 -34.50 8.88
N PRO A 310 30.70 -35.24 8.37
CA PRO A 310 30.47 -36.49 7.63
C PRO A 310 29.77 -37.56 8.47
N LEU A 311 29.71 -37.38 9.80
CA LEU A 311 29.02 -38.27 10.73
C LEU A 311 27.52 -37.97 10.80
N GLU A 312 27.13 -36.73 10.68
CA GLU A 312 25.71 -36.32 10.69
C GLU A 312 24.99 -36.75 9.39
N ASP A 313 25.66 -36.60 8.23
CA ASP A 313 25.16 -37.09 6.94
C ASP A 313 25.04 -38.62 6.88
N ALA A 314 25.95 -39.34 7.55
CA ALA A 314 25.88 -40.79 7.62
C ALA A 314 24.80 -41.33 8.57
N LEU A 315 24.44 -40.55 9.58
CA LEU A 315 23.40 -40.91 10.57
C LEU A 315 21.99 -40.54 10.12
N HIS A 316 21.86 -39.48 9.32
CA HIS A 316 20.58 -38.95 8.84
C HIS A 316 20.62 -38.54 7.37
N PRO A 317 20.76 -39.50 6.43
CA PRO A 317 20.86 -39.22 5.00
C PRO A 317 19.64 -38.47 4.44
N ASP A 318 18.46 -38.70 5.00
CA ASP A 318 17.22 -38.02 4.60
C ASP A 318 17.15 -36.55 5.06
N ALA A 319 17.94 -36.13 6.07
CA ALA A 319 17.94 -34.80 6.61
C ALA A 319 18.59 -33.77 5.67
N SER A 320 19.60 -34.14 4.93
CA SER A 320 20.24 -33.29 3.92
C SER A 320 19.30 -33.03 2.73
N GLU A 321 18.64 -34.10 2.25
CA GLU A 321 17.66 -34.01 1.17
C GLU A 321 16.45 -33.16 1.55
N GLN A 322 15.91 -33.33 2.76
CA GLN A 322 14.82 -32.51 3.30
C GLN A 322 15.20 -31.02 3.49
N ARG A 323 16.46 -30.74 3.90
CA ARG A 323 16.97 -29.35 4.01
C ARG A 323 17.07 -28.71 2.63
N MET A 324 17.58 -29.44 1.63
CA MET A 324 17.68 -28.93 0.25
C MET A 324 16.30 -28.66 -0.34
N GLU A 325 15.33 -29.55 -0.14
CA GLU A 325 13.96 -29.40 -0.59
C GLU A 325 13.29 -28.15 0.04
N LYS A 326 13.45 -27.93 1.35
CA LYS A 326 12.92 -26.74 2.04
C LYS A 326 13.57 -25.45 1.52
N LEU A 327 14.87 -25.49 1.25
CA LEU A 327 15.60 -24.35 0.70
C LEU A 327 15.07 -24.01 -0.70
N GLU A 328 14.88 -25.02 -1.55
CA GLU A 328 14.32 -24.85 -2.89
C GLU A 328 12.88 -24.30 -2.84
N GLN A 329 12.04 -24.83 -1.96
CA GLN A 329 10.68 -24.33 -1.73
C GLN A 329 10.68 -22.87 -1.27
N SER A 330 11.60 -22.47 -0.40
CA SER A 330 11.73 -21.11 0.11
C SER A 330 12.16 -20.14 -1.00
N PHE A 331 13.13 -20.51 -1.83
CA PHE A 331 13.53 -19.73 -3.00
C PHE A 331 12.41 -19.64 -4.03
N GLN A 332 11.71 -20.75 -4.31
CA GLN A 332 10.57 -20.76 -5.23
C GLN A 332 9.45 -19.82 -4.73
N ARG A 333 9.17 -19.84 -3.42
CA ARG A 333 8.20 -18.94 -2.81
C ARG A 333 8.59 -17.46 -2.98
N MET A 334 9.88 -17.11 -2.82
CA MET A 334 10.36 -15.74 -3.09
C MET A 334 10.19 -15.35 -4.56
N ILE A 335 10.55 -16.24 -5.49
CA ILE A 335 10.39 -16.02 -6.93
C ILE A 335 8.91 -15.79 -7.27
N ASP A 336 8.02 -16.59 -6.70
CA ASP A 336 6.57 -16.46 -6.91
C ASP A 336 6.00 -15.14 -6.34
N MET A 337 6.47 -14.71 -5.17
CA MET A 337 6.14 -13.40 -4.61
C MET A 337 6.58 -12.28 -5.57
N GLN A 338 7.81 -12.32 -6.06
CA GLN A 338 8.34 -11.34 -7.01
C GLN A 338 7.55 -11.33 -8.32
N ARG A 339 7.23 -12.51 -8.88
CA ARG A 339 6.40 -12.66 -10.10
C ARG A 339 5.00 -12.07 -9.92
N LYS A 340 4.44 -12.18 -8.72
CA LYS A 340 3.13 -11.60 -8.34
C LYS A 340 3.18 -10.09 -8.09
N GLY A 341 4.34 -9.46 -8.10
CA GLY A 341 4.49 -8.02 -7.97
C GLY A 341 5.07 -7.52 -6.64
N ALA A 342 5.37 -8.41 -5.69
CA ALA A 342 5.97 -8.04 -4.40
C ALA A 342 7.37 -7.41 -4.55
N ASP A 343 7.70 -6.47 -3.67
CA ASP A 343 9.03 -5.88 -3.55
C ASP A 343 9.85 -6.66 -2.51
N ILE A 344 10.42 -7.78 -2.94
CA ILE A 344 11.20 -8.69 -2.06
C ILE A 344 12.53 -8.10 -1.60
N PHE A 345 12.98 -6.98 -2.17
CA PHE A 345 14.29 -6.38 -1.89
C PHE A 345 14.23 -5.22 -0.90
N TYR A 346 13.04 -4.67 -0.61
CA TYR A 346 12.88 -3.50 0.26
C TYR A 346 13.54 -3.68 1.63
N GLY A 347 13.32 -4.80 2.30
CA GLY A 347 13.88 -5.09 3.62
C GLY A 347 15.40 -5.09 3.63
N GLY A 348 16.03 -5.77 2.65
CA GLY A 348 17.48 -5.86 2.53
C GLY A 348 18.16 -4.52 2.27
N PHE A 349 17.56 -3.66 1.43
CA PHE A 349 18.15 -2.38 1.07
C PHE A 349 17.78 -1.22 2.01
N SER A 350 16.82 -1.38 2.91
CA SER A 350 16.37 -0.30 3.80
C SER A 350 17.50 0.27 4.67
N GLN A 351 18.40 -0.58 5.18
CA GLN A 351 19.53 -0.15 6.01
C GLN A 351 20.64 0.56 5.21
N THR A 352 20.81 0.21 3.94
CA THR A 352 21.83 0.80 3.07
C THR A 352 21.51 2.21 2.62
N LYS A 353 20.26 2.66 2.80
CA LYS A 353 19.85 4.05 2.53
C LYS A 353 20.41 5.07 3.53
N ARG A 354 21.18 4.61 4.53
CA ARG A 354 21.91 5.47 5.47
C ARG A 354 23.31 5.86 4.99
N PHE A 355 23.77 5.36 3.84
CA PHE A 355 25.05 5.78 3.27
C PHE A 355 25.05 7.28 2.92
N PRO A 356 26.23 7.96 3.03
CA PRO A 356 26.36 9.39 2.74
C PRO A 356 25.84 9.80 1.37
N PHE A 357 25.90 8.91 0.38
CA PHE A 357 25.32 9.07 -0.95
C PHE A 357 23.88 9.58 -0.89
N PHE A 358 23.06 9.05 0.03
CA PHE A 358 21.64 9.37 0.17
C PHE A 358 21.37 10.62 1.04
N TYR A 359 22.40 11.36 1.46
CA TYR A 359 22.19 12.65 2.13
C TYR A 359 21.81 13.73 1.13
N ASP A 360 22.24 13.61 -0.13
CA ASP A 360 21.75 14.44 -1.22
C ASP A 360 20.40 13.91 -1.75
N ILE A 361 19.40 14.80 -1.78
CA ILE A 361 18.05 14.44 -2.21
C ILE A 361 18.02 14.00 -3.67
N SER A 362 18.81 14.61 -4.56
CA SER A 362 18.85 14.27 -5.99
C SER A 362 19.26 12.82 -6.23
N ASN A 363 20.14 12.26 -5.37
CA ASN A 363 20.63 10.90 -5.48
C ASN A 363 19.56 9.82 -5.24
N TRP A 364 18.38 10.19 -4.73
CA TRP A 364 17.23 9.28 -4.65
C TRP A 364 16.50 9.12 -5.98
N PHE A 365 16.68 10.06 -6.90
CA PHE A 365 15.94 10.13 -8.16
C PHE A 365 16.81 9.99 -9.40
N VAL A 366 18.14 10.13 -9.26
CA VAL A 366 19.07 9.97 -10.38
C VAL A 366 19.04 8.52 -10.86
N PRO A 367 18.82 8.26 -12.17
CA PRO A 367 18.96 6.94 -12.75
C PRO A 367 20.35 6.36 -12.49
N PHE A 368 20.44 5.04 -12.40
CA PHE A 368 21.74 4.40 -12.19
C PHE A 368 22.61 4.49 -13.44
N PHE A 369 23.83 5.03 -13.31
CA PHE A 369 24.88 5.02 -14.33
C PHE A 369 26.26 4.91 -13.69
N LEU A 370 27.17 4.24 -14.40
CA LEU A 370 28.49 3.85 -13.84
C LEU A 370 29.45 5.04 -13.64
N GLN A 371 29.28 6.11 -14.43
CA GLN A 371 30.11 7.31 -14.37
C GLN A 371 29.72 8.29 -13.25
N HIS A 372 28.71 7.95 -12.43
CA HIS A 372 28.33 8.82 -11.31
C HIS A 372 29.55 9.07 -10.40
N PRO A 373 29.90 10.35 -10.10
CA PRO A 373 31.16 10.70 -9.42
C PRO A 373 31.41 9.97 -8.13
N ASP A 374 30.34 9.72 -7.35
CA ASP A 374 30.45 9.10 -6.04
C ASP A 374 30.72 7.59 -6.08
N ILE A 375 30.50 6.94 -7.23
CA ILE A 375 30.71 5.49 -7.40
C ILE A 375 31.78 5.16 -8.46
N ALA A 376 32.15 6.08 -9.33
CA ALA A 376 33.06 5.82 -10.45
C ALA A 376 34.37 5.18 -10.02
N GLN A 377 34.95 5.60 -8.88
CA GLN A 377 36.18 5.02 -8.34
C GLN A 377 36.02 3.56 -7.91
N PHE A 378 34.80 3.13 -7.59
CA PHE A 378 34.52 1.75 -7.19
C PHE A 378 34.35 0.87 -8.42
N VAL A 379 33.68 1.40 -9.45
CA VAL A 379 33.49 0.72 -10.74
C VAL A 379 34.84 0.35 -11.36
N ASP A 380 35.79 1.28 -11.39
CA ASP A 380 37.14 1.07 -11.96
C ASP A 380 37.89 -0.11 -11.31
N LYS A 381 37.65 -0.40 -10.01
CA LYS A 381 38.30 -1.53 -9.32
C LYS A 381 37.72 -2.89 -9.71
N TYR A 382 36.53 -2.92 -10.29
CA TYR A 382 35.78 -4.15 -10.58
C TYR A 382 35.35 -4.26 -12.04
N GLU A 383 36.02 -3.54 -12.94
CA GLU A 383 35.73 -3.47 -14.38
C GLU A 383 35.65 -4.87 -15.03
N ASP A 384 36.41 -5.86 -14.53
CA ASP A 384 36.41 -7.25 -15.00
C ASP A 384 35.45 -8.20 -14.26
N ASN A 385 34.52 -7.67 -13.42
CA ASN A 385 33.63 -8.51 -12.63
C ASN A 385 32.29 -8.75 -13.35
N ARG A 386 32.20 -9.86 -14.09
CA ARG A 386 31.00 -10.24 -14.86
C ARG A 386 29.74 -10.39 -14.01
N PHE A 387 29.86 -10.79 -12.75
CA PHE A 387 28.73 -10.86 -11.84
C PHE A 387 28.15 -9.48 -11.56
N LEU A 388 28.99 -8.51 -11.22
CA LEU A 388 28.55 -7.12 -11.01
C LEU A 388 27.94 -6.50 -12.24
N GLU A 389 28.57 -6.70 -13.39
CA GLU A 389 28.04 -6.20 -14.67
C GLU A 389 26.65 -6.78 -14.94
N SER A 390 26.47 -8.09 -14.79
CA SER A 390 25.17 -8.73 -14.98
C SER A 390 24.14 -8.25 -13.97
N LEU A 391 24.52 -8.13 -12.68
CA LEU A 391 23.62 -7.73 -11.61
C LEU A 391 23.15 -6.29 -11.75
N LEU A 392 24.03 -5.36 -12.09
CA LEU A 392 23.72 -3.95 -12.24
C LEU A 392 22.96 -3.65 -13.53
N SER A 393 23.26 -4.40 -14.63
CA SER A 393 22.57 -4.23 -15.91
C SER A 393 21.22 -4.97 -15.92
N LYS A 394 21.18 -6.24 -15.48
CA LYS A 394 20.03 -7.14 -15.64
C LYS A 394 19.32 -7.47 -14.31
N GLY A 395 19.88 -7.06 -13.18
CA GLY A 395 19.30 -7.34 -11.86
C GLY A 395 17.95 -6.65 -11.65
N PRO A 396 17.09 -7.22 -10.79
CA PRO A 396 15.71 -6.75 -10.55
C PRO A 396 15.62 -5.52 -9.63
N PHE A 397 16.72 -4.80 -9.46
CA PHE A 397 16.82 -3.68 -8.51
C PHE A 397 16.36 -2.36 -9.14
N CYS A 398 15.71 -1.52 -8.36
CA CYS A 398 15.50 -0.12 -8.72
C CYS A 398 16.82 0.67 -8.68
N ASN A 399 16.83 1.88 -9.23
CA ASN A 399 18.06 2.66 -9.38
C ASN A 399 18.76 2.93 -8.04
N SER A 400 18.02 3.34 -7.04
CA SER A 400 18.57 3.63 -5.71
C SER A 400 19.16 2.38 -5.04
N ASP A 401 18.61 1.19 -5.29
CA ASP A 401 19.13 -0.07 -4.77
C ASP A 401 20.42 -0.50 -5.47
N LYS A 402 20.55 -0.23 -6.78
CA LYS A 402 21.80 -0.47 -7.52
C LYS A 402 22.96 0.34 -6.94
N TYR A 403 22.74 1.62 -6.62
CA TYR A 403 23.73 2.45 -5.90
C TYR A 403 24.05 1.88 -4.53
N SER A 404 23.02 1.55 -3.75
CA SER A 404 23.19 0.92 -2.43
C SER A 404 23.99 -0.36 -2.49
N PHE A 405 23.64 -1.22 -3.46
CA PHE A 405 24.32 -2.51 -3.63
C PHE A 405 25.80 -2.31 -3.92
N LEU A 406 26.15 -1.43 -4.87
CA LEU A 406 27.54 -1.21 -5.24
C LEU A 406 28.37 -0.65 -4.08
N ILE A 407 27.84 0.29 -3.30
CA ILE A 407 28.49 0.87 -2.14
C ILE A 407 28.66 -0.19 -1.03
N ALA A 408 27.64 -1.00 -0.76
CA ALA A 408 27.71 -2.07 0.25
C ALA A 408 28.67 -3.17 -0.19
N PHE A 409 28.61 -3.58 -1.45
CA PHE A 409 29.47 -4.61 -2.01
C PHE A 409 30.96 -4.30 -1.87
N GLN A 410 31.35 -3.02 -2.05
CA GLN A 410 32.72 -2.60 -1.83
C GLN A 410 33.21 -2.85 -0.40
N GLN A 411 32.33 -2.72 0.58
CA GLN A 411 32.71 -2.93 2.00
C GLN A 411 32.91 -4.41 2.33
N VAL A 412 32.20 -5.29 1.64
CA VAL A 412 32.13 -6.73 1.96
C VAL A 412 33.04 -7.57 1.08
N ILE A 413 33.30 -7.17 -0.17
CA ILE A 413 34.02 -8.03 -1.13
C ILE A 413 35.41 -8.52 -0.66
N ASN A 414 36.11 -7.67 0.09
CA ASN A 414 37.44 -8.03 0.63
C ASN A 414 37.38 -9.02 1.78
N GLN A 415 36.19 -9.23 2.35
CA GLN A 415 35.94 -10.17 3.45
C GLN A 415 35.46 -11.52 2.92
N LEU A 416 35.11 -11.62 1.62
CA LEU A 416 34.71 -12.89 1.00
C LEU A 416 35.88 -13.80 0.75
N PRO A 417 35.70 -15.14 0.88
CA PRO A 417 36.68 -16.12 0.49
C PRO A 417 37.17 -15.95 -0.94
N GLU A 418 38.45 -16.27 -1.21
CA GLU A 418 39.04 -16.11 -2.54
C GLU A 418 38.31 -16.93 -3.62
N SER A 419 37.85 -18.13 -3.27
CA SER A 419 37.03 -18.99 -4.14
C SER A 419 35.75 -18.31 -4.62
N VAL A 420 35.04 -17.64 -3.69
CA VAL A 420 33.80 -16.89 -3.98
C VAL A 420 34.10 -15.68 -4.87
N ARG A 421 35.17 -14.94 -4.57
CA ARG A 421 35.60 -13.80 -5.39
C ARG A 421 35.94 -14.19 -6.82
N GLN A 422 36.60 -15.34 -7.00
CA GLN A 422 36.94 -15.86 -8.33
C GLN A 422 35.70 -16.37 -9.09
N ALA A 423 34.76 -17.05 -8.41
CA ALA A 423 33.50 -17.48 -9.01
C ALA A 423 32.66 -16.25 -9.49
N MET A 424 32.62 -15.19 -8.68
CA MET A 424 32.00 -13.93 -9.06
C MET A 424 32.63 -13.27 -10.28
N LYS A 425 33.99 -13.24 -10.35
CA LYS A 425 34.71 -12.72 -11.53
C LYS A 425 34.40 -13.49 -12.80
N ARG A 426 34.25 -14.82 -12.70
CA ARG A 426 33.94 -15.69 -13.86
C ARG A 426 32.43 -15.60 -14.26
N GLY A 427 31.60 -15.01 -13.39
CA GLY A 427 30.15 -14.99 -13.60
C GLY A 427 29.45 -16.31 -13.32
N GLU A 428 30.13 -17.23 -12.57
CA GLU A 428 29.56 -18.51 -12.14
C GLU A 428 28.55 -18.33 -10.99
N ALA A 429 28.70 -17.26 -10.21
CA ALA A 429 27.71 -16.82 -9.24
C ALA A 429 26.65 -15.97 -9.96
N GLY A 430 25.58 -16.58 -10.45
CA GLY A 430 24.49 -15.88 -11.13
C GLY A 430 23.27 -15.69 -10.25
N MET A 431 22.41 -14.71 -10.62
CA MET A 431 21.10 -14.49 -9.98
C MET A 431 20.05 -15.53 -10.39
N GLY A 432 20.39 -16.49 -11.26
CA GLY A 432 19.49 -17.53 -11.73
C GLY A 432 18.16 -16.97 -12.28
N GLU A 433 17.06 -17.60 -11.91
CA GLU A 433 15.70 -17.24 -12.34
C GLU A 433 15.17 -15.92 -11.74
N MET A 434 15.87 -15.26 -10.83
CA MET A 434 15.45 -13.99 -10.26
C MET A 434 15.68 -12.80 -11.20
N ALA A 435 16.53 -12.94 -12.21
CA ALA A 435 16.74 -11.87 -13.19
C ALA A 435 15.55 -11.85 -14.18
N PRO A 436 14.86 -10.70 -14.34
CA PRO A 436 13.81 -10.58 -15.33
C PRO A 436 14.40 -10.64 -16.76
N ASP A 437 13.63 -11.20 -17.70
CA ASP A 437 14.02 -11.21 -19.12
C ASP A 437 14.31 -9.79 -19.63
N GLU A 438 15.34 -9.63 -20.45
CA GLU A 438 15.74 -8.34 -21.03
C GLU A 438 14.56 -7.66 -21.76
N SER A 439 13.74 -8.43 -22.46
CA SER A 439 12.54 -7.91 -23.15
C SER A 439 11.51 -7.32 -22.20
N LYS A 440 11.39 -7.85 -20.97
CA LYS A 440 10.48 -7.33 -19.94
C LYS A 440 11.01 -6.05 -19.30
N GLN A 441 12.34 -5.91 -19.15
CA GLN A 441 12.95 -4.71 -18.53
C GLN A 441 12.71 -3.43 -19.35
N GLN A 442 12.50 -3.55 -20.66
CA GLN A 442 12.21 -2.43 -21.54
C GLN A 442 10.71 -2.06 -21.61
N THR A 443 9.85 -2.82 -20.94
CA THR A 443 8.42 -2.50 -20.95
C THR A 443 8.09 -1.27 -20.08
N SER A 444 7.12 -0.48 -20.52
CA SER A 444 6.61 0.68 -19.77
C SER A 444 6.21 0.31 -18.34
N ALA A 445 5.61 -0.85 -18.17
CA ALA A 445 5.18 -1.36 -16.85
C ALA A 445 6.37 -1.63 -15.91
N TYR A 446 7.46 -2.22 -16.42
CA TYR A 446 8.66 -2.50 -15.61
C TYR A 446 9.40 -1.20 -15.25
N ILE A 447 9.58 -0.30 -16.21
CA ILE A 447 10.21 1.01 -16.02
C ILE A 447 9.46 1.79 -14.92
N ARG A 448 8.14 1.86 -15.03
CA ARG A 448 7.27 2.54 -14.06
C ARG A 448 7.34 1.92 -12.68
N ARG A 449 7.29 0.58 -12.59
CA ARG A 449 7.43 -0.14 -11.32
C ARG A 449 8.74 0.18 -10.61
N ASN A 450 9.87 0.17 -11.32
CA ASN A 450 11.17 0.51 -10.75
C ASN A 450 11.19 1.94 -10.19
N TYR A 451 10.57 2.89 -10.90
CA TYR A 451 10.46 4.25 -10.42
C TYR A 451 9.56 4.36 -9.17
N LEU A 452 8.45 3.63 -9.11
CA LEU A 452 7.61 3.57 -7.90
C LEU A 452 8.36 2.97 -6.70
N MET A 453 9.21 1.97 -6.92
CA MET A 453 10.07 1.42 -5.87
C MET A 453 11.07 2.47 -5.36
N ASP A 454 11.70 3.26 -6.24
CA ASP A 454 12.57 4.38 -5.84
C ASP A 454 11.79 5.44 -5.04
N LEU A 455 10.57 5.82 -5.49
CA LEU A 455 9.68 6.75 -4.78
C LEU A 455 9.28 6.22 -3.40
N TYR A 456 8.90 4.95 -3.29
CA TYR A 456 8.51 4.36 -2.02
C TYR A 456 9.67 4.39 -1.01
N ARG A 457 10.90 4.06 -1.47
CA ARG A 457 12.10 4.15 -0.63
C ARG A 457 12.35 5.58 -0.17
N PHE A 458 12.23 6.56 -1.06
CA PHE A 458 12.37 7.97 -0.70
C PHE A 458 11.37 8.39 0.38
N PHE A 459 10.08 8.18 0.16
CA PHE A 459 9.05 8.62 1.10
C PHE A 459 9.04 7.85 2.44
N ARG A 460 9.66 6.67 2.49
CA ARG A 460 9.77 5.88 3.72
C ARG A 460 11.09 6.10 4.46
N LEU A 461 12.19 6.30 3.75
CA LEU A 461 13.54 6.19 4.32
C LEU A 461 14.33 7.51 4.30
N PHE A 462 13.94 8.49 3.47
CA PHE A 462 14.64 9.78 3.44
C PHE A 462 14.55 10.50 4.80
N PRO A 463 15.67 10.99 5.37
CA PRO A 463 15.66 11.58 6.71
C PRO A 463 14.69 12.76 6.86
N ASN A 464 14.60 13.62 5.84
CA ASN A 464 13.73 14.80 5.84
C ASN A 464 12.41 14.57 5.09
N ARG A 465 11.92 13.33 4.96
CA ARG A 465 10.69 12.97 4.25
C ARG A 465 9.44 13.71 4.70
N GLN A 466 9.41 14.16 5.95
CA GLN A 466 8.29 14.93 6.52
C GLN A 466 8.09 16.30 5.83
N ALA A 467 9.09 16.78 5.09
CA ALA A 467 8.98 18.00 4.29
C ALA A 467 8.17 17.79 3.01
N PHE A 468 7.74 16.57 2.69
CA PHE A 468 7.07 16.20 1.45
C PHE A 468 5.75 15.51 1.73
N ILE A 469 4.78 15.70 0.82
CA ILE A 469 3.52 14.95 0.83
C ILE A 469 3.81 13.53 0.37
N ASN A 470 3.53 12.54 1.24
CA ASN A 470 3.79 11.13 0.96
C ASN A 470 2.59 10.51 0.21
N PRO A 471 2.72 10.12 -1.06
CA PRO A 471 1.63 9.50 -1.82
C PRO A 471 1.28 8.09 -1.35
N PHE A 472 2.12 7.48 -0.52
CA PHE A 472 1.93 6.14 0.06
C PHE A 472 1.41 6.18 1.50
N ASP A 473 0.90 7.32 1.97
CA ASP A 473 0.32 7.44 3.31
C ASP A 473 -1.20 7.22 3.26
N ARG A 474 -1.67 6.16 3.91
CA ARG A 474 -3.10 5.82 4.02
C ARG A 474 -3.88 6.72 4.98
N HIS A 475 -3.18 7.38 5.89
CA HIS A 475 -3.77 8.19 6.96
C HIS A 475 -3.69 9.69 6.68
N ALA A 476 -3.17 10.09 5.53
CA ALA A 476 -3.18 11.49 5.13
C ALA A 476 -4.63 11.96 4.98
N SER A 477 -5.01 12.98 5.74
CA SER A 477 -6.35 13.58 5.73
C SER A 477 -6.68 14.31 4.41
N TYR A 478 -5.78 14.26 3.46
CA TYR A 478 -5.87 14.89 2.14
C TYR A 478 -5.89 13.77 1.11
N LEU A 479 -7.01 13.52 0.49
CA LEU A 479 -7.21 12.60 -0.64
C LEU A 479 -6.45 11.26 -0.51
N PRO A 480 -7.03 10.14 -0.83
CA PRO A 480 -6.27 8.90 -0.95
C PRO A 480 -5.35 9.00 -2.16
N VAL A 481 -4.20 9.71 -2.00
CA VAL A 481 -3.28 9.98 -3.11
C VAL A 481 -2.82 8.69 -3.78
N PHE A 482 -2.70 7.60 -3.00
CA PHE A 482 -2.35 6.32 -3.58
C PHE A 482 -3.50 5.69 -4.39
N CYS A 483 -4.77 6.01 -4.12
CA CYS A 483 -5.93 5.60 -4.91
C CYS A 483 -6.42 6.76 -5.79
N PHE A 484 -5.60 7.18 -6.75
CA PHE A 484 -5.95 8.29 -7.63
C PHE A 484 -7.18 8.02 -8.49
N PHE A 485 -7.58 6.76 -8.71
CA PHE A 485 -8.84 6.41 -9.37
C PHE A 485 -10.09 6.95 -8.64
N CYS A 486 -9.95 7.29 -7.33
CA CYS A 486 -11.02 7.93 -6.56
C CYS A 486 -11.17 9.42 -6.87
N SER A 487 -10.18 10.04 -7.55
CA SER A 487 -10.22 11.47 -7.89
C SER A 487 -11.42 11.82 -8.77
N SER A 488 -12.03 12.96 -8.49
CA SER A 488 -13.15 13.52 -9.29
C SER A 488 -12.76 13.74 -10.76
N GLN A 489 -11.46 13.89 -11.06
CA GLN A 489 -10.94 14.05 -12.40
C GLN A 489 -11.16 12.80 -13.28
N PHE A 490 -11.38 11.62 -12.67
CA PHE A 490 -11.57 10.36 -13.36
C PHE A 490 -13.00 9.81 -13.30
N VAL A 491 -13.93 10.53 -12.65
CA VAL A 491 -15.33 10.12 -12.56
C VAL A 491 -16.07 10.48 -13.85
N ASN A 492 -16.96 9.62 -14.34
CA ASN A 492 -17.70 9.78 -15.59
C ASN A 492 -16.76 9.95 -16.82
N THR A 493 -15.72 9.13 -16.89
CA THR A 493 -14.73 9.12 -17.96
C THR A 493 -14.57 7.71 -18.53
N PRO A 494 -13.88 7.53 -19.67
CA PRO A 494 -13.57 6.21 -20.20
C PRO A 494 -12.82 5.29 -19.21
N LEU A 495 -12.19 5.86 -18.18
CA LEU A 495 -11.47 5.09 -17.16
C LEU A 495 -12.41 4.30 -16.24
N ASP A 496 -13.69 4.67 -16.15
CA ASP A 496 -14.66 3.94 -15.32
C ASP A 496 -14.74 2.47 -15.70
N ALA A 497 -14.62 2.13 -16.99
CA ALA A 497 -14.64 0.75 -17.47
C ALA A 497 -13.49 -0.12 -16.91
N TYR A 498 -12.42 0.48 -16.38
CA TYR A 498 -11.24 -0.18 -15.82
C TYR A 498 -11.30 -0.29 -14.27
N LYS A 499 -12.15 0.48 -13.61
CA LYS A 499 -12.28 0.48 -12.14
C LYS A 499 -12.56 -0.92 -11.56
N PRO A 500 -13.38 -1.81 -12.17
CA PRO A 500 -13.61 -3.15 -11.64
C PRO A 500 -12.34 -4.01 -11.50
N GLU A 501 -11.34 -3.80 -12.34
CA GLU A 501 -10.05 -4.51 -12.24
C GLU A 501 -9.29 -4.06 -10.99
N VAL A 502 -9.25 -2.76 -10.75
CA VAL A 502 -8.62 -2.17 -9.55
C VAL A 502 -9.32 -2.65 -8.27
N VAL A 503 -10.67 -2.67 -8.26
CA VAL A 503 -11.47 -3.17 -7.13
C VAL A 503 -11.12 -4.62 -6.81
N ARG A 504 -10.97 -5.51 -7.83
CA ARG A 504 -10.57 -6.92 -7.59
C ARG A 504 -9.20 -7.01 -6.91
N VAL A 505 -8.25 -6.19 -7.34
CA VAL A 505 -6.91 -6.15 -6.73
C VAL A 505 -6.99 -5.63 -5.30
N MET A 506 -7.71 -4.54 -5.04
CA MET A 506 -7.91 -3.98 -3.69
C MET A 506 -8.55 -4.99 -2.75
N ASN A 507 -9.59 -5.69 -3.19
CA ASN A 507 -10.25 -6.75 -2.42
C ASN A 507 -9.27 -7.87 -2.05
N LYS A 508 -8.47 -8.35 -3.02
CA LYS A 508 -7.45 -9.38 -2.80
C LYS A 508 -6.40 -8.95 -1.76
N HIS A 509 -5.99 -7.68 -1.78
CA HIS A 509 -4.99 -7.12 -0.87
C HIS A 509 -5.60 -6.55 0.42
N ARG A 510 -6.92 -6.67 0.63
CA ARG A 510 -7.68 -6.22 1.81
C ARG A 510 -7.65 -4.70 2.03
N TYR A 511 -7.67 -3.92 0.96
CA TYR A 511 -7.80 -2.47 0.99
C TYR A 511 -9.29 -2.07 0.96
N PHE A 512 -10.08 -2.56 1.92
CA PHE A 512 -11.55 -2.44 1.91
C PHE A 512 -12.05 -0.99 2.02
N SER A 513 -11.38 -0.15 2.81
CA SER A 513 -11.75 1.26 2.95
C SER A 513 -11.61 2.01 1.62
N GLU A 514 -10.47 1.84 0.97
CA GLU A 514 -10.15 2.49 -0.30
C GLU A 514 -10.97 1.89 -1.45
N MET A 515 -11.25 0.61 -1.38
CA MET A 515 -12.15 -0.08 -2.30
C MET A 515 -13.56 0.52 -2.24
N ASN A 516 -14.09 0.75 -1.04
CA ASN A 516 -15.40 1.37 -0.86
C ASN A 516 -15.44 2.81 -1.40
N GLN A 517 -14.39 3.60 -1.17
CA GLN A 517 -14.26 4.94 -1.76
C GLN A 517 -14.25 4.90 -3.29
N LEU A 518 -13.55 3.92 -3.88
CA LEU A 518 -13.54 3.74 -5.33
C LEU A 518 -14.92 3.34 -5.87
N LEU A 519 -15.61 2.42 -5.19
CA LEU A 519 -16.97 2.01 -5.55
C LEU A 519 -17.96 3.18 -5.51
N ASP A 520 -17.81 4.13 -4.57
CA ASP A 520 -18.64 5.35 -4.50
C ASP A 520 -18.49 6.25 -5.74
N THR A 521 -17.44 6.06 -6.52
CA THR A 521 -17.22 6.80 -7.78
C THR A 521 -17.75 6.09 -9.02
N PHE A 522 -18.38 4.91 -8.87
CA PHE A 522 -18.95 4.21 -10.02
C PHE A 522 -20.21 4.92 -10.51
N PRO A 523 -20.38 5.09 -11.82
CA PRO A 523 -21.63 5.60 -12.38
C PRO A 523 -22.75 4.57 -12.18
N ASP A 524 -24.01 5.04 -12.07
CA ASP A 524 -25.19 4.20 -11.85
C ASP A 524 -25.31 3.05 -12.86
N SER A 525 -24.84 3.26 -14.09
CA SER A 525 -24.86 2.23 -15.14
C SER A 525 -23.97 1.03 -14.85
N MET A 526 -23.09 1.12 -13.86
CA MET A 526 -22.17 0.04 -13.43
C MET A 526 -22.62 -0.60 -12.10
N HIS A 527 -23.79 -0.21 -11.56
CA HIS A 527 -24.35 -0.80 -10.35
C HIS A 527 -25.03 -2.13 -10.68
N ASP A 528 -24.23 -3.11 -11.04
CA ASP A 528 -24.65 -4.50 -11.29
C ASP A 528 -24.58 -5.37 -10.02
N VAL A 529 -24.93 -6.63 -10.15
CA VAL A 529 -24.86 -7.60 -9.04
C VAL A 529 -23.47 -7.66 -8.42
N GLN A 530 -22.41 -7.59 -9.23
CA GLN A 530 -21.03 -7.66 -8.74
C GLN A 530 -20.66 -6.40 -7.95
N TYR A 531 -21.14 -5.24 -8.33
CA TYR A 531 -20.98 -4.00 -7.58
C TYR A 531 -21.58 -4.13 -6.17
N TYR A 532 -22.83 -4.59 -6.07
CA TYR A 532 -23.49 -4.75 -4.77
C TYR A 532 -22.84 -5.86 -3.91
N LEU A 533 -22.30 -6.92 -4.53
CA LEU A 533 -21.49 -7.90 -3.82
C LEU A 533 -20.20 -7.30 -3.22
N TRP A 534 -19.56 -6.38 -3.92
CA TRP A 534 -18.39 -5.66 -3.40
C TRP A 534 -18.74 -4.66 -2.31
N LYS A 535 -19.93 -4.06 -2.40
CA LYS A 535 -20.48 -3.15 -1.38
C LYS A 535 -21.02 -3.89 -0.16
N GLU A 536 -21.08 -5.21 -0.20
CA GLU A 536 -21.73 -6.06 0.80
C GLU A 536 -23.22 -5.74 1.00
N ASP A 537 -23.84 -5.11 -0.01
CA ASP A 537 -25.30 -4.91 -0.06
C ASP A 537 -25.95 -6.10 -0.77
N PHE A 538 -26.04 -7.20 -0.04
CA PHE A 538 -26.57 -8.46 -0.57
C PHE A 538 -28.05 -8.35 -0.93
N SER A 539 -28.80 -7.52 -0.24
CA SER A 539 -30.22 -7.29 -0.52
C SER A 539 -30.41 -6.60 -1.87
N ALA A 540 -29.63 -5.57 -2.19
CA ALA A 540 -29.67 -4.93 -3.50
C ALA A 540 -29.18 -5.88 -4.61
N ALA A 541 -28.15 -6.70 -4.34
CA ALA A 541 -27.70 -7.72 -5.28
C ALA A 541 -28.81 -8.72 -5.62
N LEU A 542 -29.58 -9.18 -4.62
CA LEU A 542 -30.69 -10.11 -4.78
C LEU A 542 -31.95 -9.51 -5.41
N GLN A 543 -32.11 -8.17 -5.39
CA GLN A 543 -33.15 -7.51 -6.19
C GLN A 543 -32.86 -7.61 -7.68
N LEU A 544 -31.58 -7.61 -8.09
CA LEU A 544 -31.17 -7.74 -9.49
C LEU A 544 -31.10 -9.21 -9.93
N ASP A 545 -30.58 -10.08 -9.09
CA ASP A 545 -30.44 -11.50 -9.33
C ASP A 545 -30.87 -12.29 -8.09
N PRO A 546 -32.16 -12.63 -8.00
CA PRO A 546 -32.72 -13.28 -6.82
C PRO A 546 -32.14 -14.65 -6.47
N ASP A 547 -31.54 -15.34 -7.42
CA ASP A 547 -30.97 -16.68 -7.26
C ASP A 547 -29.44 -16.67 -7.17
N ASN A 548 -28.83 -15.48 -6.91
CA ASN A 548 -27.39 -15.37 -6.77
C ASN A 548 -26.88 -16.08 -5.52
N GLU A 549 -26.26 -17.25 -5.70
CA GLU A 549 -25.77 -18.11 -4.60
C GLU A 549 -24.83 -17.36 -3.66
N ARG A 550 -23.93 -16.51 -4.19
CA ARG A 550 -22.98 -15.75 -3.37
C ARG A 550 -23.69 -14.72 -2.48
N ALA A 551 -24.65 -14.00 -3.03
CA ALA A 551 -25.43 -13.02 -2.30
C ALA A 551 -26.29 -13.67 -1.21
N LEU A 552 -27.03 -14.74 -1.57
CA LEU A 552 -27.84 -15.52 -0.61
C LEU A 552 -26.97 -16.08 0.53
N SER A 553 -25.87 -16.76 0.19
CA SER A 553 -24.98 -17.34 1.20
C SER A 553 -24.31 -16.32 2.09
N ALA A 554 -23.97 -15.14 1.57
CA ALA A 554 -23.38 -14.06 2.35
C ALA A 554 -24.42 -13.37 3.24
N ARG A 555 -25.63 -13.11 2.73
CA ARG A 555 -26.72 -12.51 3.50
C ARG A 555 -27.21 -13.43 4.61
N ALA A 556 -27.40 -14.71 4.30
CA ALA A 556 -27.77 -15.71 5.30
C ALA A 556 -26.78 -15.77 6.47
N ARG A 557 -25.48 -15.71 6.18
CA ARG A 557 -24.44 -15.66 7.22
C ARG A 557 -24.46 -14.36 8.04
N SER A 558 -24.73 -13.23 7.38
CA SER A 558 -24.91 -11.96 8.09
C SER A 558 -26.10 -12.00 9.03
N PHE A 559 -27.26 -12.39 8.54
CA PHE A 559 -28.46 -12.57 9.36
C PHE A 559 -28.23 -13.53 10.53
N PHE A 560 -27.58 -14.66 10.26
CA PHE A 560 -27.23 -15.61 11.29
C PHE A 560 -26.34 -15.01 12.39
N SER A 561 -25.29 -14.27 12.02
CA SER A 561 -24.41 -13.60 13.00
C SER A 561 -25.09 -12.50 13.80
N ASP A 562 -26.10 -11.87 13.22
CA ASP A 562 -26.90 -10.82 13.85
C ASP A 562 -28.07 -11.41 14.70
N GLY A 563 -28.24 -12.74 14.72
CA GLY A 563 -29.29 -13.41 15.44
C GLY A 563 -30.67 -13.38 14.75
N MET A 564 -30.72 -12.97 13.49
CA MET A 564 -31.92 -12.93 12.64
C MET A 564 -32.11 -14.29 11.96
N TYR A 565 -32.52 -15.29 12.75
CA TYR A 565 -32.55 -16.69 12.31
C TYR A 565 -33.68 -16.98 11.31
N GLU A 566 -34.81 -16.25 11.37
CA GLU A 566 -35.91 -16.40 10.43
C GLU A 566 -35.47 -16.00 9.01
N GLU A 567 -34.85 -14.83 8.87
CA GLU A 567 -34.36 -14.34 7.59
C GLU A 567 -33.20 -15.20 7.06
N ALA A 568 -32.34 -15.69 7.95
CA ALA A 568 -31.28 -16.61 7.59
C ALA A 568 -31.83 -17.95 7.07
N ASP A 569 -32.88 -18.50 7.70
CA ASP A 569 -33.54 -19.73 7.31
C ASP A 569 -34.17 -19.62 5.92
N GLU A 570 -34.87 -18.50 5.61
CA GLU A 570 -35.43 -18.23 4.28
C GLU A 570 -34.34 -18.26 3.18
N ASP A 571 -33.21 -17.65 3.45
CA ASP A 571 -32.09 -17.63 2.48
C ASP A 571 -31.47 -19.03 2.33
N TYR A 572 -31.27 -19.80 3.41
CA TYR A 572 -30.79 -21.18 3.33
C TYR A 572 -31.79 -22.10 2.64
N GLU A 573 -33.09 -21.92 2.84
CA GLU A 573 -34.11 -22.68 2.09
C GLU A 573 -34.00 -22.43 0.59
N ARG A 574 -33.83 -21.14 0.18
CA ARG A 574 -33.65 -20.82 -1.23
C ARG A 574 -32.36 -21.39 -1.79
N LEU A 575 -31.25 -21.34 -1.02
CA LEU A 575 -30.00 -21.99 -1.41
C LEU A 575 -30.13 -23.49 -1.59
N LEU A 576 -30.95 -24.16 -0.76
CA LEU A 576 -31.22 -25.59 -0.89
C LEU A 576 -32.13 -25.93 -2.09
N LEU A 577 -33.00 -25.01 -2.56
CA LEU A 577 -33.70 -25.16 -3.81
C LEU A 577 -32.74 -25.12 -5.01
N LEU A 578 -31.71 -24.29 -4.96
CA LEU A 578 -30.68 -24.18 -5.99
C LEU A 578 -29.68 -25.35 -5.95
N HIS A 579 -29.33 -25.81 -4.76
CA HIS A 579 -28.33 -26.85 -4.52
C HIS A 579 -28.85 -27.88 -3.52
N PRO A 580 -29.77 -28.74 -3.93
CA PRO A 580 -30.31 -29.79 -3.07
C PRO A 580 -29.21 -30.72 -2.54
N GLY A 581 -29.19 -30.95 -1.24
CA GLY A 581 -28.22 -31.86 -0.62
C GLY A 581 -26.85 -31.25 -0.29
N LYS A 582 -26.66 -29.94 -0.44
CA LYS A 582 -25.42 -29.32 0.00
C LYS A 582 -25.35 -29.29 1.54
N ILE A 583 -24.46 -30.12 2.11
CA ILE A 583 -24.31 -30.38 3.55
C ILE A 583 -24.25 -29.10 4.35
N SER A 584 -23.40 -28.14 3.94
CA SER A 584 -23.20 -26.89 4.67
C SER A 584 -24.48 -26.04 4.77
N TYR A 585 -25.33 -26.03 3.73
CA TYR A 585 -26.59 -25.29 3.75
C TYR A 585 -27.65 -26.01 4.58
N MET A 586 -27.73 -27.35 4.50
CA MET A 586 -28.62 -28.14 5.34
C MET A 586 -28.28 -28.02 6.81
N LEU A 587 -26.97 -28.05 7.16
CA LEU A 587 -26.50 -27.92 8.53
C LEU A 587 -26.80 -26.52 9.10
N ASN A 588 -26.50 -25.46 8.32
CA ASN A 588 -26.79 -24.09 8.74
C ASN A 588 -28.30 -23.83 8.89
N LYS A 589 -29.12 -24.36 7.96
CA LYS A 589 -30.58 -24.33 8.11
C LYS A 589 -31.03 -25.03 9.38
N ALA A 590 -30.50 -26.21 9.67
CA ALA A 590 -30.83 -26.91 10.90
C ALA A 590 -30.44 -26.09 12.16
N ILE A 591 -29.32 -25.40 12.14
CA ILE A 591 -28.92 -24.52 13.25
C ILE A 591 -29.86 -23.30 13.39
N CYS A 592 -30.33 -22.70 12.28
CA CYS A 592 -31.35 -21.64 12.34
C CYS A 592 -32.62 -22.17 13.01
N LEU A 593 -33.14 -23.32 12.57
CA LEU A 593 -34.33 -23.96 13.14
C LEU A 593 -34.17 -24.28 14.66
N VAL A 594 -32.98 -24.69 15.08
CA VAL A 594 -32.69 -24.91 16.52
C VAL A 594 -32.80 -23.59 17.30
N ASN A 595 -32.30 -22.49 16.79
CA ASN A 595 -32.38 -21.19 17.44
C ASN A 595 -33.80 -20.58 17.40
N LEU A 596 -34.63 -21.04 16.46
CA LEU A 596 -36.06 -20.70 16.35
C LEU A 596 -36.93 -21.64 17.21
N GLU A 597 -36.33 -22.58 17.95
CA GLU A 597 -37.00 -23.62 18.76
C GLU A 597 -37.83 -24.61 17.91
N GLU A 598 -37.60 -24.67 16.60
CA GLU A 598 -38.25 -25.61 15.67
C GLU A 598 -37.51 -26.97 15.61
N TYR A 599 -37.41 -27.62 16.78
CA TYR A 599 -36.55 -28.79 16.97
C TYR A 599 -36.95 -29.98 16.10
N GLU A 600 -38.26 -30.22 15.85
CA GLU A 600 -38.73 -31.35 15.05
C GLU A 600 -38.22 -31.28 13.61
N ASP A 601 -38.28 -30.08 12.99
CA ASP A 601 -37.82 -29.89 11.62
C ASP A 601 -36.30 -29.88 11.52
N ALA A 602 -35.59 -29.28 12.50
CA ALA A 602 -34.15 -29.40 12.63
C ALA A 602 -33.70 -30.87 12.73
N LEU A 603 -34.35 -31.69 13.56
CA LEU A 603 -34.03 -33.11 13.70
C LEU A 603 -34.25 -33.93 12.45
N LYS A 604 -35.28 -33.64 11.62
CA LYS A 604 -35.47 -34.29 10.33
C LYS A 604 -34.26 -34.12 9.40
N LEU A 605 -33.76 -32.87 9.31
CA LEU A 605 -32.59 -32.57 8.50
C LEU A 605 -31.33 -33.22 9.06
N LEU A 606 -31.12 -33.12 10.38
CA LEU A 606 -29.92 -33.64 11.07
C LEU A 606 -29.87 -35.18 11.05
N TYR A 607 -30.99 -35.86 11.19
CA TYR A 607 -31.03 -37.33 11.07
C TYR A 607 -30.70 -37.77 9.63
N GLN A 608 -31.21 -37.06 8.62
CA GLN A 608 -30.83 -37.30 7.22
C GLN A 608 -29.32 -37.11 7.04
N LEU A 609 -28.78 -35.98 7.44
CA LEU A 609 -27.35 -35.67 7.36
C LEU A 609 -26.49 -36.70 8.08
N ASN A 610 -26.86 -37.07 9.30
CA ASN A 610 -26.12 -38.06 10.08
C ASN A 610 -26.18 -39.48 9.50
N TYR A 611 -27.25 -39.81 8.80
CA TYR A 611 -27.35 -41.09 8.11
C TYR A 611 -26.45 -41.13 6.85
N GLU A 612 -26.39 -40.04 6.10
CA GLU A 612 -25.59 -39.92 4.89
C GLU A 612 -24.10 -39.73 5.20
N HIS A 613 -23.78 -39.12 6.35
CA HIS A 613 -22.44 -38.73 6.76
C HIS A 613 -22.18 -39.08 8.24
N GLU A 614 -22.18 -40.34 8.57
CA GLU A 614 -22.15 -40.92 9.94
C GLU A 614 -20.85 -40.52 10.71
N ASP A 615 -19.77 -40.21 10.02
CA ASP A 615 -18.46 -39.84 10.61
C ASP A 615 -18.23 -38.33 10.73
N ASP A 616 -19.18 -37.50 10.28
CA ASP A 616 -19.01 -36.03 10.40
C ASP A 616 -19.32 -35.55 11.81
N VAL A 617 -18.25 -35.21 12.52
CA VAL A 617 -18.29 -34.74 13.92
C VAL A 617 -19.13 -33.48 14.09
N ASN A 618 -19.14 -32.57 13.10
CA ASN A 618 -19.91 -31.32 13.20
C ASN A 618 -21.42 -31.60 13.15
N ILE A 619 -21.83 -32.50 12.28
CA ILE A 619 -23.25 -32.96 12.21
C ILE A 619 -23.64 -33.59 13.54
N GLN A 620 -22.80 -34.47 14.10
CA GLN A 620 -23.06 -35.13 15.39
C GLN A 620 -23.17 -34.13 16.55
N ARG A 621 -22.34 -33.09 16.56
CA ARG A 621 -22.41 -32.00 17.56
C ARG A 621 -23.74 -31.27 17.53
N VAL A 622 -24.15 -30.83 16.34
CA VAL A 622 -25.42 -30.10 16.18
C VAL A 622 -26.60 -31.02 16.49
N LEU A 623 -26.55 -32.29 16.06
CA LEU A 623 -27.60 -33.28 16.40
C LEU A 623 -27.68 -33.51 17.91
N ALA A 624 -26.59 -33.72 18.60
CA ALA A 624 -26.55 -33.93 20.05
C ALA A 624 -27.12 -32.72 20.80
N TRP A 625 -26.74 -31.50 20.40
CA TRP A 625 -27.28 -30.28 20.98
C TRP A 625 -28.78 -30.12 20.72
N THR A 626 -29.23 -30.36 19.50
CA THR A 626 -30.65 -30.29 19.13
C THR A 626 -31.49 -31.29 19.93
N LEU A 627 -30.98 -32.51 20.12
CA LEU A 627 -31.62 -33.53 20.95
C LEU A 627 -31.72 -33.11 22.45
N THR A 628 -30.68 -32.42 22.94
CA THR A 628 -30.69 -31.84 24.27
C THR A 628 -31.77 -30.78 24.42
N CYS A 629 -31.85 -29.89 23.41
CA CYS A 629 -32.87 -28.85 23.35
C CYS A 629 -34.29 -29.39 23.22
N ASP A 630 -34.47 -30.46 22.45
CA ASP A 630 -35.80 -31.15 22.30
C ASP A 630 -36.16 -32.04 23.46
N GLY A 631 -35.29 -32.24 24.47
CA GLY A 631 -35.52 -33.06 25.63
C GLY A 631 -35.30 -34.56 25.43
N LYS A 632 -34.74 -35.01 24.32
CA LYS A 632 -34.36 -36.39 24.00
C LYS A 632 -33.00 -36.75 24.60
N LEU A 633 -32.88 -36.58 25.93
CA LEU A 633 -31.62 -36.53 26.65
C LEU A 633 -30.79 -37.81 26.57
N GLU A 634 -31.44 -39.01 26.64
CA GLU A 634 -30.71 -40.27 26.57
C GLU A 634 -30.10 -40.54 25.16
N GLN A 635 -30.71 -39.95 24.11
CA GLN A 635 -30.15 -40.04 22.75
C GLN A 635 -28.98 -39.06 22.62
N ALA A 636 -29.11 -37.85 23.15
CA ALA A 636 -28.07 -36.84 23.19
C ALA A 636 -26.83 -37.35 23.95
N ASP A 637 -27.01 -37.92 25.12
CA ASP A 637 -25.92 -38.47 25.93
C ASP A 637 -25.09 -39.51 25.18
N LYS A 638 -25.74 -40.44 24.48
CA LYS A 638 -25.02 -41.45 23.66
C LYS A 638 -24.12 -40.79 22.58
N LEU A 639 -24.60 -39.71 21.97
CA LEU A 639 -23.81 -39.00 20.97
C LEU A 639 -22.66 -38.24 21.61
N TYR A 640 -22.88 -37.59 22.75
CA TYR A 640 -21.81 -36.91 23.47
C TYR A 640 -20.73 -37.90 23.95
N GLN A 641 -21.10 -39.09 24.44
CA GLN A 641 -20.13 -40.11 24.79
C GLN A 641 -19.26 -40.54 23.59
N LYS A 642 -19.85 -40.60 22.40
CA LYS A 642 -19.08 -40.84 21.16
C LYS A 642 -18.14 -39.67 20.84
N LEU A 643 -18.64 -38.43 20.96
CA LEU A 643 -17.88 -37.21 20.66
C LEU A 643 -16.67 -37.03 21.57
N ILE A 644 -16.83 -37.19 22.89
CA ILE A 644 -15.74 -37.05 23.86
C ILE A 644 -14.69 -38.17 23.75
N SER A 645 -15.02 -39.27 23.09
CA SER A 645 -14.10 -40.39 22.83
C SER A 645 -13.34 -40.22 21.52
N SER A 646 -13.59 -39.15 20.75
CA SER A 646 -12.93 -38.88 19.47
C SER A 646 -11.68 -38.03 19.65
N ASP A 647 -10.72 -38.12 18.68
CA ASP A 647 -9.51 -37.32 18.67
C ASP A 647 -9.78 -35.81 18.41
N SER A 648 -11.02 -35.46 18.01
CA SER A 648 -11.44 -34.09 17.64
C SER A 648 -12.34 -33.43 18.66
N VAL A 649 -12.31 -33.90 19.92
CA VAL A 649 -13.09 -33.33 21.02
C VAL A 649 -12.72 -31.86 21.29
N THR A 650 -13.74 -31.02 21.53
CA THR A 650 -13.57 -29.60 21.86
C THR A 650 -14.09 -29.30 23.28
N SER A 651 -13.75 -28.10 23.77
CA SER A 651 -14.30 -27.63 25.07
C SER A 651 -15.83 -27.57 25.03
N GLU A 652 -16.42 -27.10 23.93
CA GLU A 652 -17.87 -26.97 23.77
C GLU A 652 -18.60 -28.32 23.79
N ASP A 653 -17.94 -29.41 23.40
CA ASP A 653 -18.54 -30.76 23.53
C ASP A 653 -18.79 -31.10 25.01
N TYR A 654 -17.85 -30.74 25.88
CA TYR A 654 -18.03 -30.91 27.34
C TYR A 654 -19.06 -29.95 27.92
N LEU A 655 -19.09 -28.69 27.49
CA LEU A 655 -20.10 -27.72 27.92
C LEU A 655 -21.52 -28.22 27.61
N ASN A 656 -21.76 -28.62 26.40
CA ASN A 656 -23.08 -29.09 25.93
C ASN A 656 -23.45 -30.42 26.55
N MET A 657 -22.49 -31.33 26.73
CA MET A 657 -22.71 -32.57 27.51
C MET A 657 -23.03 -32.25 28.98
N GLY A 658 -22.36 -31.27 29.58
CA GLY A 658 -22.65 -30.84 30.94
C GLY A 658 -24.11 -30.41 31.10
N TYR A 659 -24.65 -29.63 30.18
CA TYR A 659 -26.08 -29.28 30.19
C TYR A 659 -26.98 -30.51 30.01
N CYS A 660 -26.62 -31.43 29.10
CA CYS A 660 -27.40 -32.66 28.93
C CYS A 660 -27.44 -33.50 30.20
N GLN A 661 -26.30 -33.72 30.88
CA GLN A 661 -26.21 -34.44 32.13
C GLN A 661 -26.97 -33.73 33.26
N TRP A 662 -26.92 -32.40 33.30
CA TRP A 662 -27.67 -31.62 34.28
C TRP A 662 -29.18 -31.82 34.13
N LEU A 663 -29.69 -31.74 32.90
CA LEU A 663 -31.10 -31.97 32.61
C LEU A 663 -31.54 -33.42 32.84
N LEU A 664 -30.62 -34.41 32.72
CA LEU A 664 -30.86 -35.79 33.12
C LEU A 664 -30.90 -35.98 34.64
N GLY A 665 -30.50 -35.00 35.41
CA GLY A 665 -30.39 -35.07 36.88
C GLY A 665 -29.07 -35.69 37.36
N ASN A 666 -28.11 -35.92 36.48
CA ASN A 666 -26.79 -36.47 36.79
C ASN A 666 -25.83 -35.34 37.21
N ILE A 667 -26.06 -34.78 38.38
CA ILE A 667 -25.39 -33.53 38.84
C ILE A 667 -23.86 -33.66 38.91
N LYS A 668 -23.36 -34.84 39.35
CA LYS A 668 -21.90 -35.06 39.44
C LYS A 668 -21.22 -35.14 38.09
N GLU A 669 -21.85 -35.79 37.15
CA GLU A 669 -21.39 -35.92 35.77
C GLU A 669 -21.43 -34.57 35.06
N ALA A 670 -22.48 -33.77 35.31
CA ALA A 670 -22.57 -32.39 34.81
C ALA A 670 -21.43 -31.51 35.32
N ASP A 671 -21.18 -31.54 36.64
CA ASP A 671 -20.08 -30.81 37.28
C ASP A 671 -18.71 -31.23 36.70
N ALA A 672 -18.48 -32.53 36.53
CA ALA A 672 -17.25 -33.04 35.90
C ALA A 672 -17.08 -32.56 34.45
N CYS A 673 -18.17 -32.47 33.67
CA CYS A 673 -18.14 -31.95 32.32
C CYS A 673 -17.79 -30.45 32.28
N PHE A 674 -18.39 -29.64 33.16
CA PHE A 674 -18.07 -28.20 33.28
C PHE A 674 -16.64 -27.98 33.75
N ASP A 675 -16.09 -28.84 34.60
CA ASP A 675 -14.71 -28.83 35.03
C ASP A 675 -13.74 -29.12 33.84
N GLN A 676 -14.07 -30.09 32.99
CA GLN A 676 -13.31 -30.38 31.75
C GLN A 676 -13.39 -29.25 30.73
N TYR A 677 -14.58 -28.64 30.56
CA TYR A 677 -14.75 -27.44 29.73
C TYR A 677 -13.77 -26.34 30.14
N TYR A 678 -13.71 -26.02 31.41
CA TYR A 678 -12.78 -25.01 31.95
C TYR A 678 -11.32 -25.44 31.79
N THR A 679 -10.97 -26.70 32.00
CA THR A 679 -9.60 -27.23 31.86
C THR A 679 -9.09 -27.11 30.44
N LEU A 680 -9.97 -27.20 29.45
CA LEU A 680 -9.68 -27.02 28.03
C LEU A 680 -9.70 -25.54 27.57
N GLY A 681 -9.75 -24.58 28.49
CA GLY A 681 -9.72 -23.15 28.24
C GLY A 681 -11.07 -22.47 28.04
N GLY A 682 -12.17 -23.14 28.38
CA GLY A 682 -13.51 -22.56 28.35
C GLY A 682 -13.73 -21.47 29.44
N ASP A 683 -14.63 -20.55 29.18
CA ASP A 683 -14.96 -19.46 30.11
C ASP A 683 -16.00 -19.93 31.14
N TYR A 684 -15.63 -19.81 32.40
CA TYR A 684 -16.52 -20.10 33.52
C TYR A 684 -17.88 -19.36 33.45
N TYR A 685 -17.88 -18.11 32.97
CA TYR A 685 -19.11 -17.33 32.86
C TYR A 685 -20.06 -17.84 31.79
N GLU A 686 -19.57 -18.50 30.74
CA GLU A 686 -20.41 -19.05 29.66
C GLU A 686 -21.40 -20.12 30.18
N VAL A 687 -21.01 -20.93 31.17
CA VAL A 687 -21.85 -21.97 31.74
C VAL A 687 -23.19 -21.42 32.27
N PHE A 688 -23.19 -20.17 32.72
CA PHE A 688 -24.37 -19.56 33.37
C PHE A 688 -24.94 -18.36 32.56
N ARG A 689 -24.46 -18.11 31.35
CA ARG A 689 -24.81 -16.90 30.60
C ARG A 689 -26.24 -16.89 30.09
N ASN A 690 -26.79 -18.05 29.72
CA ASN A 690 -28.13 -18.15 29.14
C ASN A 690 -29.12 -18.83 30.10
N GLN A 691 -29.44 -18.14 31.21
CA GLN A 691 -30.29 -18.68 32.28
C GLN A 691 -31.75 -18.90 31.83
N GLU A 692 -32.31 -18.06 30.93
CA GLU A 692 -33.68 -18.20 30.43
C GLU A 692 -33.92 -19.58 29.81
N TRP A 693 -32.98 -20.07 29.00
CA TRP A 693 -33.03 -21.38 28.37
C TRP A 693 -33.12 -22.51 29.41
N LEU A 694 -32.38 -22.42 30.54
CA LEU A 694 -32.40 -23.38 31.66
C LEU A 694 -33.73 -23.35 32.40
N TYR A 695 -34.31 -22.17 32.65
CA TYR A 695 -35.60 -22.04 33.33
C TYR A 695 -36.73 -22.68 32.53
N HIS A 696 -36.75 -22.52 31.20
CA HIS A 696 -37.74 -23.17 30.34
C HIS A 696 -37.69 -24.70 30.41
N ARG A 697 -36.58 -25.27 30.95
CA ARG A 697 -36.38 -26.72 31.14
C ARG A 697 -36.50 -27.20 32.59
N GLY A 698 -37.02 -26.36 33.45
CA GLY A 698 -37.31 -26.69 34.82
C GLY A 698 -36.15 -26.55 35.80
N ILE A 699 -35.02 -26.00 35.37
CA ILE A 699 -33.90 -25.65 36.27
C ILE A 699 -34.31 -24.39 37.07
N THR A 700 -34.16 -24.40 38.38
CA THR A 700 -34.49 -23.26 39.23
C THR A 700 -33.29 -22.39 39.54
N ASP A 701 -33.53 -21.13 40.01
CA ASP A 701 -32.47 -20.28 40.55
C ASP A 701 -31.59 -20.95 41.59
N THR A 702 -32.21 -21.82 42.42
CA THR A 702 -31.48 -22.55 43.45
C THR A 702 -30.53 -23.57 42.81
N ASP A 703 -30.99 -24.29 41.78
CA ASP A 703 -30.17 -25.26 41.08
C ASP A 703 -28.98 -24.58 40.40
N ILE A 704 -29.21 -23.43 39.78
CA ILE A 704 -28.14 -22.64 39.12
C ILE A 704 -27.08 -22.20 40.13
N ARG A 705 -27.52 -21.68 41.32
CA ARG A 705 -26.60 -21.25 42.38
C ARG A 705 -25.82 -22.42 42.97
N LEU A 706 -26.45 -23.59 43.13
CA LEU A 706 -25.77 -24.80 43.62
C LEU A 706 -24.72 -25.29 42.61
N MET A 707 -25.08 -25.39 41.34
CA MET A 707 -24.15 -25.79 40.29
C MET A 707 -22.99 -24.79 40.17
N GLN A 708 -23.28 -23.50 40.20
CA GLN A 708 -22.28 -22.44 40.22
C GLN A 708 -21.30 -22.59 41.39
N ALA A 709 -21.79 -22.88 42.58
CA ALA A 709 -20.94 -23.08 43.74
C ALA A 709 -20.04 -24.32 43.61
N MET A 710 -20.52 -25.41 43.00
CA MET A 710 -19.75 -26.63 42.74
C MET A 710 -18.61 -26.35 41.77
N VAL A 711 -18.91 -25.77 40.63
CA VAL A 711 -17.90 -25.44 39.61
C VAL A 711 -16.85 -24.45 40.12
N MET A 712 -17.25 -23.46 40.96
CA MET A 712 -16.32 -22.52 41.62
C MET A 712 -15.39 -23.19 42.64
N GLN A 713 -15.79 -24.29 43.26
CA GLN A 713 -14.92 -25.02 44.18
C GLN A 713 -13.72 -25.63 43.45
N HIS A 714 -13.92 -26.15 42.24
CA HIS A 714 -12.82 -26.65 41.39
C HIS A 714 -11.81 -25.56 41.03
N ASP A 715 -12.29 -24.38 40.64
CA ASP A 715 -11.42 -23.23 40.32
C ASP A 715 -10.61 -22.79 41.57
N SER A 716 -11.26 -22.74 42.75
CA SER A 716 -10.57 -22.40 43.98
C SER A 716 -9.51 -23.41 44.41
N ALA A 717 -9.76 -24.69 44.17
CA ALA A 717 -8.80 -25.77 44.47
C ALA A 717 -7.57 -25.68 43.56
N ARG A 718 -7.76 -25.45 42.23
CA ARG A 718 -6.65 -25.28 41.27
C ARG A 718 -5.79 -24.07 41.57
N ARG A 719 -6.38 -22.93 41.86
CA ARG A 719 -5.65 -21.71 42.25
C ARG A 719 -4.86 -21.90 43.54
N ALA A 720 -5.33 -22.76 44.44
CA ALA A 720 -4.61 -23.13 45.67
C ALA A 720 -3.40 -24.04 45.34
N GLU A 721 -3.54 -25.00 44.41
CA GLU A 721 -2.47 -25.87 43.94
C GLU A 721 -1.41 -25.07 43.16
N GLU A 722 -1.79 -24.18 42.27
CA GLU A 722 -0.86 -23.30 41.53
C GLU A 722 -0.04 -22.45 42.51
N ARG A 723 -0.66 -21.83 43.51
CA ARG A 723 0.04 -21.07 44.54
C ARG A 723 0.98 -21.91 45.41
N SER A 724 0.68 -23.21 45.61
CA SER A 724 1.54 -24.11 46.35
C SER A 724 2.76 -24.56 45.52
N ASN A 725 2.62 -24.62 44.22
CA ASN A 725 3.70 -24.98 43.30
C ASN A 725 4.65 -23.79 42.96
N ASP A 726 4.18 -22.55 43.12
CA ASP A 726 4.96 -21.33 42.93
C ASP A 726 5.78 -20.89 44.18
N LEU A 727 5.71 -21.60 45.31
CA LEU A 727 6.58 -21.34 46.43
C LEU A 727 7.96 -22.00 46.19
N PRO A 728 9.02 -21.22 46.03
CA PRO A 728 10.36 -21.77 45.93
C PRO A 728 10.77 -22.36 47.28
N PHE A 729 11.24 -23.62 47.25
CA PHE A 729 11.94 -24.28 48.34
C PHE A 729 13.24 -23.56 48.70
#